data_3c6a76a88b0d2b3f79e6de64f27fee82
#
_entry.id   3c6a76a88b0d2b3f79e6de64f27fee82
#
_cell.length_a   1.000
_cell.length_b   1.000
_cell.length_c   1.000
_cell.angle_alpha   90.00
_cell.angle_beta   90.00
_cell.angle_gamma   90.00
#
_symmetry.space_group_name_H-M   'P 1'
#
loop_
_entity.id
_entity.type
_entity.pdbx_description
1 polymer ?
#
loop_
_entity_poly.entity_id
_entity_poly.type
_entity_poly.pdbx_seq_one_letter_code
_entity_poly.pdbx_strand_id
1 'polypeptide(L)'
;MIKRFLISVFVLIHFLIFSTAVYAVSLEKDIAKSPNDQRDYLALTLDNKLQVLLISDPSTDKASAAMDVYVGSADDPQDFLGLAHFLEHMLFLGTKKYPTPDEYQKFISNHGGSHNAFTSLEHTNYFFDIQEKYLEEALDRFSQQFTAPLFNADYVEREVNAVHSEYTAKIKDDSRRFFEAVKTTLSSDHPYKKFSVGNLETLKDTPSKSLRDALLDFYQAHYSANNMKLVILGKEPLDTLKRWAIEKFSDIPNKDIDTKLVNQPFFEPGSLPKQLNVQTIMDKRTLSLAFPIPSDAEHTESKPLNYIANLIGHEGKGSLLSKLKNLNLVDSLSAGSEFDTRTHALFMINMTLTEKGLAEYPLILDTVFDYIALIQSEGIRKLYFDEQVILSDIAFKFQEKSEPIHYTSSLAMALHEKHVKTVLSEAYTLSDYDPELYQSYLSKLRPDNMLISLSAKSVSTDSETRWYQTPYKIVKLSPELIDRLQDTTQHEDLFLPHANEFIPESTALLTDKKHNIPENLKSTEGFDIWYALDASFGTPKADIFLSLRSPISNSSADFYNKTDILVSLIKDLLNEYSYPAYLAGLNFQLYQHMRGITIKISGYNDKQGNLLIKILNTFKYGLFKEDRFNTAKERLQRQLENAKDRKPFEQALTIAQNSLIQPSWNEEERLTALKNLSFNDMPEFRKAFLSSLQSVLLINGNMTRASALNIGNQIEGLLLKDASKTTVERASIIKLSDNKPWLNYRPVEHPDTGFVYYIQGEEISLKENARFLVLTQFLSTDYYATIRTDKQLGYIVFATNFTLLDVPALAFVVQSPNASAETLLNETRSFLNTRIKAIQSLSTEELERYKRAVSSKLLKQDNTLYSLSNKYWQDIDRENYAFNTNEKLAETVMQLTLKDIESLLETLVTKLNRHFMVYTAPKNQLSDETAEAFETFTQDSKAGMTTFTNSK
;
A
#
# COMPACT_ATOMS: atom_id res chain seq x y z
N MET A 1 -35.52 -63.35 38.28
CA MET A 1 -35.67 -61.88 38.19
C MET A 1 -34.36 -61.12 38.39
N ILE A 2 -33.46 -61.51 39.26
CA ILE A 2 -32.22 -60.79 39.59
C ILE A 2 -31.21 -60.77 38.43
N LYS A 3 -31.09 -61.82 37.61
CA LYS A 3 -30.18 -61.87 36.44
C LYS A 3 -30.60 -60.96 35.26
N ARG A 4 -31.89 -60.70 35.12
CA ARG A 4 -32.37 -59.74 34.07
C ARG A 4 -32.23 -58.29 34.50
N PHE A 5 -32.23 -58.01 35.80
CA PHE A 5 -32.02 -56.65 36.33
C PHE A 5 -30.55 -56.23 36.23
N LEU A 6 -29.62 -57.15 36.46
CA LEU A 6 -28.17 -56.91 36.35
C LEU A 6 -27.72 -56.70 34.89
N ILE A 7 -28.30 -57.33 33.91
CA ILE A 7 -27.98 -57.14 32.50
C ILE A 7 -28.53 -55.81 31.99
N SER A 8 -29.72 -55.37 32.45
CA SER A 8 -30.28 -54.07 32.11
C SER A 8 -29.50 -52.89 32.71
N VAL A 9 -28.99 -53.04 33.92
CA VAL A 9 -28.14 -52.04 34.58
C VAL A 9 -26.74 -51.99 33.92
N PHE A 10 -26.18 -53.11 33.48
CA PHE A 10 -24.91 -53.14 32.76
C PHE A 10 -25.00 -52.54 31.35
N VAL A 11 -26.10 -52.72 30.66
CA VAL A 11 -26.36 -52.08 29.34
C VAL A 11 -26.65 -50.58 29.50
N LEU A 12 -27.33 -50.16 30.56
CA LEU A 12 -27.55 -48.73 30.85
C LEU A 12 -26.23 -48.01 31.27
N ILE A 13 -25.36 -48.67 32.00
CA ILE A 13 -24.05 -48.14 32.37
C ILE A 13 -23.12 -48.08 31.15
N HIS A 14 -23.16 -49.04 30.22
CA HIS A 14 -22.43 -48.95 28.95
C HIS A 14 -22.98 -47.91 27.97
N PHE A 15 -24.26 -47.57 28.01
CA PHE A 15 -24.85 -46.46 27.21
C PHE A 15 -24.61 -45.08 27.82
N LEU A 16 -24.33 -44.99 29.14
CA LEU A 16 -23.95 -43.75 29.84
C LEU A 16 -22.47 -43.42 29.80
N ILE A 17 -21.61 -44.36 29.37
CA ILE A 17 -20.17 -44.14 29.20
C ILE A 17 -19.81 -43.75 27.74
N PHE A 18 -20.76 -43.83 26.80
CA PHE A 18 -20.55 -43.46 25.39
C PHE A 18 -21.07 -42.06 25.01
N SER A 19 -21.42 -41.22 25.96
CA SER A 19 -21.78 -39.85 25.70
C SER A 19 -21.05 -38.90 26.63
N THR A 20 -20.19 -38.13 26.02
CA THR A 20 -19.42 -36.95 26.40
C THR A 20 -17.93 -37.22 26.56
N ALA A 21 -17.25 -37.56 25.47
CA ALA A 21 -15.99 -36.93 25.25
C ALA A 21 -16.33 -35.47 24.93
N VAL A 22 -16.54 -34.64 25.95
CA VAL A 22 -16.45 -33.19 25.85
C VAL A 22 -14.97 -32.92 25.68
N TYR A 23 -14.51 -32.89 24.43
CA TYR A 23 -13.19 -32.39 24.14
C TYR A 23 -13.17 -30.96 24.65
N ALA A 24 -12.30 -30.66 25.60
CA ALA A 24 -12.17 -29.36 26.22
C ALA A 24 -11.49 -28.45 25.20
N VAL A 25 -12.30 -27.71 24.40
CA VAL A 25 -11.80 -26.61 23.59
C VAL A 25 -11.06 -25.67 24.54
N SER A 26 -9.75 -25.54 24.36
CA SER A 26 -8.96 -24.58 25.13
C SER A 26 -9.44 -23.18 24.80
N LEU A 27 -9.92 -22.44 25.79
CA LEU A 27 -10.43 -21.07 25.63
C LEU A 27 -9.52 -20.09 26.34
N GLU A 28 -9.11 -19.02 25.63
CA GLU A 28 -8.35 -17.91 26.21
C GLU A 28 -9.12 -16.61 25.97
N LYS A 29 -9.46 -15.91 27.05
CA LYS A 29 -10.19 -14.62 27.03
C LYS A 29 -9.33 -13.46 27.51
N ASP A 30 -8.22 -13.76 28.19
CA ASP A 30 -7.33 -12.75 28.74
C ASP A 30 -6.28 -12.37 27.69
N ILE A 31 -6.74 -11.60 26.70
CA ILE A 31 -5.91 -11.07 25.61
C ILE A 31 -5.64 -9.60 25.87
N ALA A 32 -4.36 -9.23 26.02
CA ALA A 32 -3.94 -7.86 26.31
C ALA A 32 -4.23 -6.93 25.12
N LYS A 33 -5.26 -6.07 25.25
CA LYS A 33 -5.67 -5.12 24.21
C LYS A 33 -5.52 -3.67 24.66
N SER A 34 -5.47 -2.75 23.70
CA SER A 34 -5.47 -1.31 23.96
C SER A 34 -6.69 -0.90 24.82
N PRO A 35 -6.54 0.03 25.79
CA PRO A 35 -7.68 0.61 26.50
C PRO A 35 -8.68 1.32 25.58
N ASN A 36 -8.27 1.76 24.41
CA ASN A 36 -9.13 2.39 23.40
C ASN A 36 -9.90 1.37 22.55
N ASP A 37 -9.51 0.08 22.60
CA ASP A 37 -10.15 -0.98 21.83
C ASP A 37 -11.42 -1.49 22.54
N GLN A 38 -12.58 -1.26 21.93
CA GLN A 38 -13.89 -1.66 22.47
C GLN A 38 -14.34 -3.05 21.98
N ARG A 39 -13.54 -3.74 21.16
CA ARG A 39 -13.86 -5.09 20.65
C ARG A 39 -13.68 -6.15 21.73
N ASP A 40 -14.43 -7.24 21.61
CA ASP A 40 -14.26 -8.42 22.45
C ASP A 40 -13.49 -9.50 21.70
N TYR A 41 -12.65 -10.22 22.40
CA TYR A 41 -11.74 -11.22 21.86
C TYR A 41 -11.91 -12.57 22.54
N LEU A 42 -11.79 -13.64 21.75
CA LEU A 42 -11.76 -15.00 22.25
C LEU A 42 -10.85 -15.84 21.37
N ALA A 43 -9.82 -16.44 21.95
CA ALA A 43 -9.03 -17.44 21.25
C ALA A 43 -9.43 -18.85 21.66
N LEU A 44 -9.42 -19.75 20.69
CA LEU A 44 -9.70 -21.17 20.92
C LEU A 44 -8.87 -22.05 19.99
N THR A 45 -8.68 -23.28 20.42
CA THR A 45 -8.10 -24.34 19.58
C THR A 45 -9.19 -25.38 19.31
N LEU A 46 -9.50 -25.63 18.05
CA LEU A 46 -10.48 -26.66 17.63
C LEU A 46 -9.91 -28.07 17.84
N ASP A 47 -10.77 -29.07 17.79
CA ASP A 47 -10.39 -30.50 17.97
C ASP A 47 -9.38 -30.97 16.91
N ASN A 48 -9.42 -30.38 15.71
CA ASN A 48 -8.43 -30.59 14.65
C ASN A 48 -7.13 -29.80 14.84
N LYS A 49 -6.91 -29.16 16.01
CA LYS A 49 -5.77 -28.32 16.36
C LYS A 49 -5.64 -27.00 15.61
N LEU A 50 -6.64 -26.58 14.83
CA LEU A 50 -6.67 -25.24 14.25
C LEU A 50 -6.80 -24.21 15.39
N GLN A 51 -5.88 -23.26 15.43
CA GLN A 51 -5.97 -22.10 16.34
C GLN A 51 -6.82 -20.99 15.70
N VAL A 52 -7.77 -20.48 16.46
CA VAL A 52 -8.74 -19.49 16.00
C VAL A 52 -8.74 -18.30 16.95
N LEU A 53 -8.67 -17.08 16.41
CA LEU A 53 -8.92 -15.84 17.12
C LEU A 53 -10.23 -15.22 16.62
N LEU A 54 -11.20 -15.07 17.49
CA LEU A 54 -12.49 -14.47 17.24
C LEU A 54 -12.52 -13.04 17.75
N ILE A 55 -13.08 -12.12 16.97
CA ILE A 55 -13.16 -10.70 17.27
C ILE A 55 -14.60 -10.25 17.05
N SER A 56 -15.27 -9.86 18.12
CA SER A 56 -16.62 -9.27 18.09
C SER A 56 -16.50 -7.74 18.10
N ASP A 57 -16.90 -7.08 17.02
CA ASP A 57 -16.97 -5.63 16.90
C ASP A 57 -18.41 -5.21 16.55
N PRO A 58 -19.27 -4.89 17.55
CA PRO A 58 -20.67 -4.50 17.29
C PRO A 58 -20.81 -3.24 16.43
N SER A 59 -19.73 -2.45 16.28
CA SER A 59 -19.73 -1.22 15.50
C SER A 59 -19.19 -1.39 14.09
N THR A 60 -18.68 -2.56 13.72
CA THR A 60 -18.13 -2.75 12.37
C THR A 60 -19.22 -2.72 11.30
N ASP A 61 -18.93 -2.10 10.17
CA ASP A 61 -19.74 -2.13 8.95
C ASP A 61 -19.32 -3.25 7.98
N LYS A 62 -18.14 -3.81 8.23
CA LYS A 62 -17.55 -4.92 7.45
C LYS A 62 -17.08 -6.04 8.37
N ALA A 63 -17.45 -7.26 8.04
CA ALA A 63 -16.85 -8.45 8.63
C ALA A 63 -15.68 -8.94 7.78
N SER A 64 -14.78 -9.71 8.39
CA SER A 64 -13.56 -10.21 7.73
C SER A 64 -13.13 -11.55 8.29
N ALA A 65 -12.47 -12.36 7.47
CA ALA A 65 -11.71 -13.50 7.96
C ALA A 65 -10.40 -13.66 7.19
N ALA A 66 -9.41 -14.22 7.87
CA ALA A 66 -8.13 -14.57 7.28
C ALA A 66 -7.66 -15.94 7.79
N MET A 67 -7.09 -16.72 6.88
CA MET A 67 -6.41 -17.99 7.16
C MET A 67 -4.96 -17.85 6.72
N ASP A 68 -4.04 -18.01 7.65
CA ASP A 68 -2.61 -18.09 7.35
C ASP A 68 -2.12 -19.52 7.48
N VAL A 69 -1.44 -20.00 6.45
CA VAL A 69 -0.79 -21.30 6.42
C VAL A 69 0.71 -21.07 6.48
N TYR A 70 1.39 -21.67 7.47
CA TYR A 70 2.85 -21.55 7.60
C TYR A 70 3.55 -22.44 6.57
N VAL A 71 3.48 -22.02 5.33
CA VAL A 71 4.11 -22.63 4.16
C VAL A 71 4.24 -21.58 3.08
N GLY A 72 5.38 -21.53 2.42
CA GLY A 72 5.65 -20.55 1.38
C GLY A 72 6.59 -21.05 0.30
N SER A 73 7.16 -20.14 -0.48
CA SER A 73 8.05 -20.49 -1.58
C SER A 73 9.38 -21.14 -1.11
N ALA A 74 9.75 -20.98 0.16
CA ALA A 74 10.89 -21.69 0.76
C ALA A 74 10.69 -23.22 0.78
N ASP A 75 9.43 -23.67 0.81
CA ASP A 75 9.07 -25.09 0.83
C ASP A 75 8.96 -25.72 -0.56
N ASP A 76 8.99 -24.94 -1.63
CA ASP A 76 8.86 -25.45 -3.00
C ASP A 76 9.82 -26.61 -3.28
N PRO A 77 9.36 -27.71 -3.91
CA PRO A 77 10.25 -28.74 -4.42
C PRO A 77 11.17 -28.18 -5.51
N GLN A 78 12.41 -28.64 -5.58
CA GLN A 78 13.39 -28.16 -6.56
C GLN A 78 12.92 -28.32 -8.03
N ASP A 79 12.12 -29.35 -8.30
CA ASP A 79 11.61 -29.64 -9.63
C ASP A 79 10.36 -28.80 -9.99
N PHE A 80 9.76 -28.09 -9.01
CA PHE A 80 8.52 -27.33 -9.17
C PHE A 80 8.60 -25.99 -8.44
N LEU A 81 9.53 -25.13 -8.81
CA LEU A 81 9.69 -23.81 -8.21
C LEU A 81 8.49 -22.89 -8.52
N GLY A 82 7.95 -22.24 -7.51
CA GLY A 82 6.71 -21.45 -7.58
C GLY A 82 5.45 -22.27 -7.31
N LEU A 83 5.58 -23.51 -6.81
CA LEU A 83 4.44 -24.39 -6.57
C LEU A 83 3.53 -23.87 -5.45
N ALA A 84 4.08 -23.27 -4.39
CA ALA A 84 3.30 -22.66 -3.33
C ALA A 84 2.41 -21.53 -3.86
N HIS A 85 2.97 -20.67 -4.71
CA HIS A 85 2.22 -19.60 -5.37
C HIS A 85 1.18 -20.14 -6.37
N PHE A 86 1.52 -21.17 -7.11
CA PHE A 86 0.57 -21.84 -8.00
C PHE A 86 -0.59 -22.51 -7.23
N LEU A 87 -0.31 -23.07 -6.06
CA LEU A 87 -1.35 -23.63 -5.19
C LEU A 87 -2.29 -22.53 -4.66
N GLU A 88 -1.75 -21.36 -4.32
CA GLU A 88 -2.56 -20.19 -3.95
C GLU A 88 -3.62 -19.90 -5.02
N HIS A 89 -3.23 -19.83 -6.31
CA HIS A 89 -4.15 -19.63 -7.42
C HIS A 89 -5.19 -20.73 -7.54
N MET A 90 -4.75 -21.99 -7.49
CA MET A 90 -5.61 -23.16 -7.70
C MET A 90 -6.65 -23.34 -6.60
N LEU A 91 -6.40 -22.80 -5.39
CA LEU A 91 -7.30 -22.96 -4.25
C LEU A 91 -8.62 -22.18 -4.44
N PHE A 92 -8.62 -21.13 -5.26
CA PHE A 92 -9.81 -20.33 -5.58
C PHE A 92 -10.73 -20.95 -6.64
N LEU A 93 -10.31 -22.03 -7.32
CA LEU A 93 -10.95 -22.55 -8.53
C LEU A 93 -12.01 -23.62 -8.30
N GLY A 94 -12.70 -23.52 -7.19
CA GLY A 94 -13.81 -24.39 -6.86
C GLY A 94 -13.50 -25.44 -5.81
N THR A 95 -14.53 -25.76 -5.07
CA THR A 95 -14.52 -26.73 -3.99
C THR A 95 -15.60 -27.77 -4.22
N LYS A 96 -15.56 -28.85 -3.49
CA LYS A 96 -16.56 -29.91 -3.62
C LYS A 96 -18.00 -29.39 -3.41
N LYS A 97 -18.19 -28.44 -2.48
CA LYS A 97 -19.49 -27.83 -2.20
C LYS A 97 -19.86 -26.73 -3.18
N TYR A 98 -18.90 -25.96 -3.66
CA TYR A 98 -19.03 -24.84 -4.59
C TYR A 98 -18.14 -25.08 -5.81
N PRO A 99 -18.57 -25.95 -6.77
CA PRO A 99 -17.66 -26.41 -7.83
C PRO A 99 -17.43 -25.41 -8.95
N THR A 100 -18.25 -24.37 -9.05
CA THR A 100 -18.11 -23.36 -10.11
C THR A 100 -16.90 -22.47 -9.83
N PRO A 101 -15.95 -22.34 -10.78
CA PRO A 101 -14.88 -21.36 -10.68
C PRO A 101 -15.41 -19.95 -10.46
N ASP A 102 -14.65 -19.12 -9.76
CA ASP A 102 -14.97 -17.72 -9.46
C ASP A 102 -16.26 -17.49 -8.62
N GLU A 103 -16.94 -18.57 -8.16
CA GLU A 103 -18.16 -18.42 -7.36
C GLU A 103 -17.88 -17.69 -6.05
N TYR A 104 -16.80 -18.07 -5.38
CA TYR A 104 -16.35 -17.41 -4.15
C TYR A 104 -16.08 -15.91 -4.39
N GLN A 105 -15.28 -15.59 -5.41
CA GLN A 105 -14.92 -14.22 -5.74
C GLN A 105 -16.16 -13.39 -6.10
N LYS A 106 -17.07 -13.96 -6.89
CA LYS A 106 -18.36 -13.34 -7.24
C LYS A 106 -19.23 -13.12 -6.02
N PHE A 107 -19.29 -14.11 -5.11
CA PHE A 107 -20.08 -13.96 -3.88
C PHE A 107 -19.57 -12.78 -3.05
N ILE A 108 -18.27 -12.73 -2.75
CA ILE A 108 -17.64 -11.65 -1.98
C ILE A 108 -17.89 -10.28 -2.64
N SER A 109 -17.56 -10.14 -3.92
CA SER A 109 -17.67 -8.87 -4.66
C SER A 109 -19.12 -8.38 -4.77
N ASN A 110 -20.07 -9.29 -5.01
CA ASN A 110 -21.50 -8.96 -5.12
C ASN A 110 -22.13 -8.52 -3.79
N HIS A 111 -21.48 -8.84 -2.67
CA HIS A 111 -21.92 -8.42 -1.35
C HIS A 111 -21.01 -7.34 -0.75
N GLY A 112 -20.41 -6.51 -1.63
CA GLY A 112 -19.65 -5.33 -1.24
C GLY A 112 -18.29 -5.62 -0.60
N GLY A 113 -17.80 -6.86 -0.72
CA GLY A 113 -16.56 -7.30 -0.17
C GLY A 113 -15.37 -7.21 -1.14
N SER A 114 -14.21 -7.53 -0.59
CA SER A 114 -12.94 -7.71 -1.29
C SER A 114 -12.28 -9.00 -0.80
N HIS A 115 -11.50 -9.63 -1.62
CA HIS A 115 -10.69 -10.80 -1.25
C HIS A 115 -9.31 -10.68 -1.87
N ASN A 116 -8.34 -11.33 -1.26
CA ASN A 116 -7.01 -11.47 -1.81
C ASN A 116 -6.29 -12.64 -1.14
N ALA A 117 -5.12 -12.98 -1.66
CA ALA A 117 -4.15 -13.84 -1.02
C ALA A 117 -2.75 -13.39 -1.40
N PHE A 118 -1.75 -13.90 -0.70
CA PHE A 118 -0.35 -13.76 -1.09
C PHE A 118 0.48 -14.94 -0.58
N THR A 119 1.50 -15.26 -1.34
CA THR A 119 2.54 -16.24 -0.96
C THR A 119 3.85 -15.49 -0.72
N SER A 120 4.38 -15.60 0.50
CA SER A 120 5.70 -15.11 0.90
C SER A 120 6.73 -16.25 0.91
N LEU A 121 7.85 -16.03 1.58
CA LEU A 121 8.88 -17.05 1.72
C LEU A 121 8.43 -18.23 2.61
N GLU A 122 7.77 -17.96 3.73
CA GLU A 122 7.34 -18.95 4.72
C GLU A 122 5.83 -18.97 4.97
N HIS A 123 5.04 -18.07 4.37
CA HIS A 123 3.60 -17.94 4.62
C HIS A 123 2.80 -17.90 3.33
N THR A 124 1.60 -18.48 3.35
CA THR A 124 0.54 -18.24 2.37
C THR A 124 -0.72 -17.81 3.11
N ASN A 125 -1.16 -16.58 2.86
CA ASN A 125 -2.26 -15.95 3.58
C ASN A 125 -3.44 -15.71 2.65
N TYR A 126 -4.63 -16.12 3.06
CA TYR A 126 -5.91 -15.97 2.36
C TYR A 126 -6.84 -15.11 3.19
N PHE A 127 -7.48 -14.10 2.61
CA PHE A 127 -8.33 -13.21 3.38
C PHE A 127 -9.42 -12.54 2.55
N PHE A 128 -10.47 -12.14 3.23
CA PHE A 128 -11.58 -11.37 2.64
C PHE A 128 -12.19 -10.41 3.66
N ASP A 129 -12.86 -9.37 3.16
CA ASP A 129 -13.91 -8.63 3.87
C ASP A 129 -15.23 -8.76 3.15
N ILE A 130 -16.34 -8.49 3.85
CA ILE A 130 -17.70 -8.54 3.30
C ILE A 130 -18.65 -7.70 4.16
N GLN A 131 -19.82 -7.29 3.64
CA GLN A 131 -20.86 -6.73 4.50
C GLN A 131 -21.22 -7.72 5.64
N GLU A 132 -21.36 -7.20 6.85
CA GLU A 132 -21.46 -7.98 8.09
C GLU A 132 -22.50 -9.11 8.05
N LYS A 133 -23.67 -8.86 7.47
CA LYS A 133 -24.79 -9.82 7.40
C LYS A 133 -24.54 -11.04 6.51
N TYR A 134 -23.47 -11.05 5.72
CA TYR A 134 -23.12 -12.16 4.82
C TYR A 134 -21.90 -12.94 5.31
N LEU A 135 -21.44 -12.68 6.55
CA LEU A 135 -20.24 -13.32 7.08
C LEU A 135 -20.38 -14.85 7.14
N GLU A 136 -21.53 -15.35 7.61
CA GLU A 136 -21.73 -16.80 7.74
C GLU A 136 -21.60 -17.54 6.41
N GLU A 137 -22.24 -17.03 5.35
CA GLU A 137 -22.20 -17.63 4.02
C GLU A 137 -20.82 -17.49 3.37
N ALA A 138 -20.09 -16.40 3.68
CA ALA A 138 -18.72 -16.22 3.24
C ALA A 138 -17.77 -17.19 3.93
N LEU A 139 -17.89 -17.38 5.26
CA LEU A 139 -17.11 -18.36 6.02
C LEU A 139 -17.35 -19.80 5.55
N ASP A 140 -18.58 -20.12 5.16
CA ASP A 140 -18.92 -21.42 4.61
C ASP A 140 -18.16 -21.71 3.30
N ARG A 141 -18.09 -20.74 2.40
CA ARG A 141 -17.32 -20.83 1.17
C ARG A 141 -15.81 -20.87 1.42
N PHE A 142 -15.36 -19.99 2.28
CA PHE A 142 -13.94 -19.84 2.62
C PHE A 142 -13.37 -21.11 3.26
N SER A 143 -14.10 -21.73 4.19
CA SER A 143 -13.67 -22.97 4.84
C SER A 143 -13.52 -24.14 3.86
N GLN A 144 -14.35 -24.18 2.81
CA GLN A 144 -14.31 -25.26 1.83
C GLN A 144 -13.04 -25.28 0.99
N GLN A 145 -12.36 -24.13 0.85
CA GLN A 145 -11.06 -24.06 0.19
C GLN A 145 -9.99 -24.89 0.91
N PHE A 146 -10.08 -24.98 2.24
CA PHE A 146 -9.13 -25.74 3.07
C PHE A 146 -9.62 -27.15 3.42
N THR A 147 -10.92 -27.41 3.25
CA THR A 147 -11.51 -28.72 3.58
C THR A 147 -11.57 -29.66 2.38
N ALA A 148 -12.01 -29.16 1.22
CA ALA A 148 -12.27 -30.00 0.05
C ALA A 148 -12.10 -29.24 -1.29
N PRO A 149 -10.89 -28.68 -1.57
CA PRO A 149 -10.63 -28.05 -2.87
C PRO A 149 -10.61 -29.11 -3.97
N LEU A 150 -11.03 -28.75 -5.17
CA LEU A 150 -11.13 -29.68 -6.30
C LEU A 150 -9.82 -29.86 -7.06
N PHE A 151 -9.01 -28.82 -7.16
CA PHE A 151 -7.79 -28.81 -8.00
C PHE A 151 -8.06 -29.42 -9.38
N ASN A 152 -9.10 -28.90 -10.04
CA ASN A 152 -9.56 -29.45 -11.30
C ASN A 152 -8.46 -29.40 -12.36
N ALA A 153 -8.21 -30.53 -13.02
CA ALA A 153 -7.19 -30.67 -14.06
C ALA A 153 -7.40 -29.71 -15.24
N ASP A 154 -8.65 -29.41 -15.58
CA ASP A 154 -9.01 -28.53 -16.71
C ASP A 154 -8.53 -27.08 -16.54
N TYR A 155 -8.21 -26.67 -15.30
CA TYR A 155 -7.75 -25.30 -15.01
C TYR A 155 -6.24 -25.18 -14.79
N VAL A 156 -5.51 -26.30 -14.71
CA VAL A 156 -4.06 -26.30 -14.44
C VAL A 156 -3.29 -25.47 -15.48
N GLU A 157 -3.46 -25.75 -16.75
CA GLU A 157 -2.77 -25.04 -17.82
C GLU A 157 -3.15 -23.55 -17.84
N ARG A 158 -4.40 -23.24 -17.62
CA ARG A 158 -4.89 -21.86 -17.55
C ARG A 158 -4.21 -21.07 -16.44
N GLU A 159 -4.11 -21.65 -15.25
CA GLU A 159 -3.50 -20.98 -14.10
C GLU A 159 -1.98 -20.91 -14.20
N VAL A 160 -1.33 -21.89 -14.80
CA VAL A 160 0.11 -21.80 -15.14
C VAL A 160 0.36 -20.59 -16.06
N ASN A 161 -0.50 -20.38 -17.06
CA ASN A 161 -0.42 -19.21 -17.93
C ASN A 161 -0.68 -17.90 -17.17
N ALA A 162 -1.59 -17.88 -16.19
CA ALA A 162 -1.84 -16.73 -15.34
C ALA A 162 -0.60 -16.38 -14.49
N VAL A 163 0.00 -17.36 -13.79
CA VAL A 163 1.24 -17.20 -13.04
C VAL A 163 2.40 -16.75 -13.93
N HIS A 164 2.55 -17.35 -15.14
CA HIS A 164 3.56 -16.93 -16.09
C HIS A 164 3.38 -15.48 -16.54
N SER A 165 2.14 -15.06 -16.76
CA SER A 165 1.82 -13.67 -17.11
C SER A 165 2.18 -12.70 -15.98
N GLU A 166 1.94 -13.08 -14.72
CA GLU A 166 2.36 -12.30 -13.55
C GLU A 166 3.87 -12.18 -13.42
N TYR A 167 4.60 -13.27 -13.64
CA TYR A 167 6.05 -13.26 -13.72
C TYR A 167 6.54 -12.32 -14.82
N THR A 168 5.99 -12.45 -16.03
CA THR A 168 6.37 -11.62 -17.19
C THR A 168 6.13 -10.14 -16.91
N ALA A 169 5.02 -9.79 -16.23
CA ALA A 169 4.72 -8.43 -15.79
C ALA A 169 5.76 -7.82 -14.85
N LYS A 170 6.59 -8.63 -14.21
CA LYS A 170 7.59 -8.23 -13.22
C LYS A 170 9.03 -8.34 -13.71
N ILE A 171 9.28 -8.83 -14.93
CA ILE A 171 10.66 -9.00 -15.46
C ILE A 171 11.44 -7.69 -15.47
N LYS A 172 10.76 -6.55 -15.73
CA LYS A 172 11.38 -5.22 -15.74
C LYS A 172 11.25 -4.47 -14.38
N ASP A 173 10.79 -5.12 -13.33
CA ASP A 173 10.68 -4.51 -11.99
C ASP A 173 12.03 -4.54 -11.28
N ASP A 174 12.65 -3.37 -11.08
CA ASP A 174 13.98 -3.26 -10.48
C ASP A 174 14.07 -3.84 -9.06
N SER A 175 12.98 -3.86 -8.29
CA SER A 175 12.98 -4.46 -6.94
C SER A 175 13.07 -5.99 -7.03
N ARG A 176 12.31 -6.61 -7.95
CA ARG A 176 12.39 -8.06 -8.20
C ARG A 176 13.74 -8.46 -8.77
N ARG A 177 14.27 -7.65 -9.69
CA ARG A 177 15.60 -7.82 -10.29
C ARG A 177 16.71 -7.75 -9.24
N PHE A 178 16.64 -6.76 -8.37
CA PHE A 178 17.57 -6.60 -7.25
C PHE A 178 17.54 -7.80 -6.31
N PHE A 179 16.35 -8.19 -5.87
CA PHE A 179 16.16 -9.34 -4.95
C PHE A 179 16.71 -10.63 -5.56
N GLU A 180 16.47 -10.87 -6.85
CA GLU A 180 17.01 -12.04 -7.56
C GLU A 180 18.55 -12.01 -7.63
N ALA A 181 19.15 -10.84 -7.82
CA ALA A 181 20.60 -10.69 -7.77
C ALA A 181 21.15 -10.96 -6.36
N VAL A 182 20.48 -10.46 -5.31
CA VAL A 182 20.85 -10.74 -3.91
C VAL A 182 20.83 -12.23 -3.61
N LYS A 183 19.85 -12.99 -4.11
CA LYS A 183 19.77 -14.44 -3.96
C LYS A 183 21.02 -15.16 -4.47
N THR A 184 21.75 -14.61 -5.44
CA THR A 184 22.99 -15.20 -5.94
C THR A 184 24.12 -15.20 -4.90
N THR A 185 24.01 -14.34 -3.88
CA THR A 185 24.99 -14.18 -2.80
C THR A 185 24.72 -15.06 -1.59
N LEU A 186 23.49 -15.62 -1.47
CA LEU A 186 23.08 -16.47 -0.35
C LEU A 186 23.77 -17.83 -0.39
N SER A 187 23.81 -18.52 0.75
CA SER A 187 24.28 -19.90 0.87
C SER A 187 23.59 -20.82 -0.14
N SER A 188 24.32 -21.81 -0.62
CA SER A 188 23.87 -22.70 -1.71
C SER A 188 22.57 -23.45 -1.39
N ASP A 189 22.41 -23.82 -0.14
CA ASP A 189 21.28 -24.59 0.40
C ASP A 189 20.22 -23.71 1.11
N HIS A 190 20.39 -22.37 1.12
CA HIS A 190 19.42 -21.50 1.77
C HIS A 190 18.08 -21.52 1.02
N PRO A 191 16.94 -21.81 1.68
CA PRO A 191 15.62 -21.94 1.02
C PRO A 191 15.17 -20.68 0.28
N TYR A 192 15.56 -19.50 0.76
CA TYR A 192 15.19 -18.21 0.13
C TYR A 192 15.85 -17.98 -1.23
N LYS A 193 16.80 -18.84 -1.62
CA LYS A 193 17.43 -18.79 -2.94
C LYS A 193 16.52 -19.27 -4.07
N LYS A 194 15.46 -20.02 -3.73
CA LYS A 194 14.52 -20.57 -4.70
C LYS A 194 13.79 -19.46 -5.48
N PHE A 195 13.42 -19.75 -6.72
CA PHE A 195 12.55 -18.89 -7.52
C PHE A 195 11.11 -19.01 -7.04
N SER A 196 10.54 -17.94 -6.53
CA SER A 196 9.30 -17.96 -5.74
C SER A 196 8.02 -17.77 -6.56
N VAL A 197 8.10 -17.22 -7.77
CA VAL A 197 6.89 -16.83 -8.53
C VAL A 197 6.33 -18.00 -9.32
N GLY A 198 7.18 -18.77 -9.94
CA GLY A 198 6.79 -19.77 -10.95
C GLY A 198 6.64 -19.19 -12.36
N ASN A 199 6.80 -20.02 -13.37
CA ASN A 199 6.61 -19.70 -14.76
C ASN A 199 6.44 -20.98 -15.60
N LEU A 200 6.30 -20.87 -16.94
CA LEU A 200 6.17 -22.02 -17.86
C LEU A 200 7.37 -22.99 -17.88
N GLU A 201 8.53 -22.56 -17.39
CA GLU A 201 9.70 -23.46 -17.27
C GLU A 201 9.66 -24.31 -16.01
N THR A 202 9.14 -23.75 -14.90
CA THR A 202 9.17 -24.39 -13.58
C THR A 202 7.86 -25.07 -13.21
N LEU A 203 6.73 -24.61 -13.75
CA LEU A 203 5.40 -25.15 -13.50
C LEU A 203 4.94 -26.00 -14.70
N LYS A 204 5.53 -27.17 -14.87
CA LYS A 204 5.22 -28.11 -15.94
C LYS A 204 5.42 -29.55 -15.48
N ASP A 205 4.83 -30.48 -16.22
CA ASP A 205 5.06 -31.90 -15.98
C ASP A 205 6.54 -32.27 -16.13
N THR A 206 7.02 -33.12 -15.23
CA THR A 206 8.34 -33.75 -15.32
C THR A 206 8.18 -35.18 -15.81
N PRO A 207 9.28 -35.86 -16.26
CA PRO A 207 9.18 -37.25 -16.66
C PRO A 207 8.69 -38.19 -15.56
N SER A 208 8.84 -37.82 -14.30
CA SER A 208 8.48 -38.65 -13.13
C SER A 208 7.16 -38.28 -12.48
N LYS A 209 6.63 -37.05 -12.72
CA LYS A 209 5.47 -36.52 -11.99
C LYS A 209 4.77 -35.41 -12.73
N SER A 210 3.43 -35.48 -12.79
CA SER A 210 2.65 -34.36 -13.32
C SER A 210 2.66 -33.18 -12.34
N LEU A 211 2.52 -31.95 -12.87
CA LEU A 211 2.42 -30.75 -12.06
C LEU A 211 1.24 -30.82 -11.09
N ARG A 212 0.10 -31.36 -11.55
CA ARG A 212 -1.07 -31.55 -10.71
C ARG A 212 -0.83 -32.53 -9.56
N ASP A 213 -0.11 -33.63 -9.80
CA ASP A 213 0.22 -34.58 -8.73
C ASP A 213 1.21 -33.94 -7.75
N ALA A 214 2.15 -33.14 -8.23
CA ALA A 214 3.04 -32.37 -7.36
C ALA A 214 2.29 -31.38 -6.48
N LEU A 215 1.28 -30.69 -7.06
CA LEU A 215 0.38 -29.78 -6.34
C LEU A 215 -0.41 -30.51 -5.24
N LEU A 216 -0.99 -31.67 -5.57
CA LEU A 216 -1.76 -32.47 -4.61
C LEU A 216 -0.87 -32.96 -3.46
N ASP A 217 0.34 -33.41 -3.76
CA ASP A 217 1.29 -33.86 -2.74
C ASP A 217 1.75 -32.69 -1.86
N PHE A 218 1.99 -31.51 -2.43
CA PHE A 218 2.35 -30.29 -1.70
C PHE A 218 1.22 -29.86 -0.76
N TYR A 219 -0.01 -29.86 -1.25
CA TYR A 219 -1.19 -29.59 -0.43
C TYR A 219 -1.32 -30.62 0.70
N GLN A 220 -1.13 -31.89 0.39
CA GLN A 220 -1.19 -32.96 1.40
C GLN A 220 -0.08 -32.86 2.45
N ALA A 221 1.10 -32.40 2.06
CA ALA A 221 2.25 -32.29 2.96
C ALA A 221 2.17 -31.07 3.89
N HIS A 222 1.61 -29.95 3.45
CA HIS A 222 1.74 -28.67 4.14
C HIS A 222 0.42 -28.08 4.66
N TYR A 223 -0.72 -28.37 4.01
CA TYR A 223 -2.02 -27.85 4.42
C TYR A 223 -2.64 -28.78 5.48
N SER A 224 -2.43 -28.42 6.73
CA SER A 224 -2.89 -29.15 7.90
C SER A 224 -3.40 -28.18 8.95
N ALA A 225 -4.50 -28.52 9.62
CA ALA A 225 -5.13 -27.62 10.59
C ALA A 225 -4.17 -27.13 11.69
N ASN A 226 -3.21 -27.99 12.13
CA ASN A 226 -2.21 -27.58 13.13
C ASN A 226 -1.17 -26.61 12.61
N ASN A 227 -1.02 -26.46 11.28
CA ASN A 227 -0.13 -25.52 10.61
C ASN A 227 -0.85 -24.27 10.11
N MET A 228 -2.08 -24.05 10.55
CA MET A 228 -2.95 -22.95 10.13
C MET A 228 -3.40 -22.10 11.31
N LYS A 229 -3.62 -20.81 11.05
CA LYS A 229 -4.16 -19.84 12.00
C LYS A 229 -5.34 -19.12 11.35
N LEU A 230 -6.48 -19.10 12.03
CA LEU A 230 -7.69 -18.47 11.57
C LEU A 230 -8.04 -17.26 12.42
N VAL A 231 -8.35 -16.13 11.80
CA VAL A 231 -8.90 -14.98 12.50
C VAL A 231 -10.25 -14.62 11.86
N ILE A 232 -11.27 -14.44 12.69
CA ILE A 232 -12.62 -14.03 12.25
C ILE A 232 -13.02 -12.76 13.00
N LEU A 233 -13.37 -11.72 12.27
CA LEU A 233 -13.93 -10.47 12.80
C LEU A 233 -15.34 -10.29 12.27
N GLY A 234 -16.29 -10.15 13.18
CA GLY A 234 -17.69 -9.93 12.84
C GLY A 234 -18.40 -9.02 13.82
N LYS A 235 -19.64 -8.65 13.48
CA LYS A 235 -20.53 -7.87 14.33
C LYS A 235 -21.22 -8.73 15.39
N GLU A 236 -21.23 -10.02 15.17
CA GLU A 236 -21.91 -11.00 16.00
C GLU A 236 -21.21 -11.19 17.35
N PRO A 237 -21.96 -11.59 18.38
CA PRO A 237 -21.40 -11.99 19.67
C PRO A 237 -20.40 -13.15 19.51
N LEU A 238 -19.39 -13.21 20.35
CA LEU A 238 -18.34 -14.23 20.34
C LEU A 238 -18.89 -15.67 20.34
N ASP A 239 -20.01 -15.94 21.03
CA ASP A 239 -20.62 -17.28 21.02
C ASP A 239 -21.16 -17.70 19.65
N THR A 240 -21.68 -16.76 18.87
CA THR A 240 -22.10 -17.01 17.48
C THR A 240 -20.90 -17.24 16.58
N LEU A 241 -19.88 -16.40 16.66
CA LEU A 241 -18.65 -16.57 15.89
C LEU A 241 -17.95 -17.89 16.24
N LYS A 242 -17.93 -18.26 17.52
CA LYS A 242 -17.40 -19.56 18.00
C LYS A 242 -18.17 -20.73 17.38
N ARG A 243 -19.49 -20.67 17.38
CA ARG A 243 -20.32 -21.73 16.77
C ARG A 243 -19.98 -21.87 15.28
N TRP A 244 -19.93 -20.77 14.52
CA TRP A 244 -19.58 -20.81 13.10
C TRP A 244 -18.16 -21.31 12.86
N ALA A 245 -17.20 -20.93 13.68
CA ALA A 245 -15.83 -21.43 13.57
C ALA A 245 -15.79 -22.96 13.74
N ILE A 246 -16.45 -23.49 14.76
CA ILE A 246 -16.52 -24.94 15.02
C ILE A 246 -17.24 -25.65 13.88
N GLU A 247 -18.44 -25.19 13.49
CA GLU A 247 -19.27 -25.86 12.48
C GLU A 247 -18.62 -25.88 11.08
N LYS A 248 -17.83 -24.86 10.71
CA LYS A 248 -17.32 -24.72 9.35
C LYS A 248 -15.86 -25.14 9.17
N PHE A 249 -15.05 -25.09 10.24
CA PHE A 249 -13.59 -25.31 10.13
C PHE A 249 -13.10 -26.58 10.84
N SER A 250 -13.94 -27.30 11.60
CA SER A 250 -13.52 -28.53 12.26
C SER A 250 -13.20 -29.66 11.30
N ASP A 251 -13.76 -29.65 10.09
CA ASP A 251 -13.53 -30.67 9.07
C ASP A 251 -12.21 -30.48 8.29
N ILE A 252 -11.47 -29.41 8.54
CA ILE A 252 -10.13 -29.24 7.95
C ILE A 252 -9.21 -30.35 8.47
N PRO A 253 -8.55 -31.12 7.58
CA PRO A 253 -7.73 -32.25 8.00
C PRO A 253 -6.56 -31.82 8.89
N ASN A 254 -6.40 -32.49 10.02
CA ASN A 254 -5.18 -32.40 10.82
C ASN A 254 -4.30 -33.60 10.53
N LYS A 255 -3.05 -33.34 10.18
CA LYS A 255 -2.05 -34.36 9.83
C LYS A 255 -0.88 -34.36 10.80
N ASP A 256 -0.96 -33.53 11.84
CA ASP A 256 0.09 -33.37 12.87
C ASP A 256 1.49 -33.15 12.26
N ILE A 257 1.54 -32.24 11.27
CA ILE A 257 2.82 -31.95 10.62
C ILE A 257 3.73 -31.13 11.54
N ASP A 258 5.02 -31.44 11.48
CA ASP A 258 6.04 -30.62 12.14
C ASP A 258 6.42 -29.45 11.25
N THR A 259 6.28 -28.24 11.77
CA THR A 259 6.69 -27.01 11.06
C THR A 259 8.21 -26.96 11.00
N LYS A 260 8.77 -26.94 9.81
CA LYS A 260 10.19 -26.76 9.58
C LYS A 260 10.54 -25.27 9.57
N LEU A 261 11.40 -24.87 10.49
CA LEU A 261 11.93 -23.53 10.55
C LEU A 261 13.15 -23.40 9.64
N VAL A 262 13.30 -22.25 8.99
CA VAL A 262 14.51 -21.90 8.24
C VAL A 262 15.59 -21.50 9.24
N ASN A 263 16.60 -22.34 9.40
CA ASN A 263 17.70 -22.17 10.35
C ASN A 263 19.08 -21.99 9.67
N GLN A 264 19.13 -22.03 8.34
CA GLN A 264 20.36 -21.88 7.60
C GLN A 264 20.85 -20.42 7.69
N PRO A 265 22.17 -20.21 7.86
CA PRO A 265 22.73 -18.84 7.78
C PRO A 265 22.60 -18.30 6.36
N PHE A 266 22.33 -17.01 6.24
CA PHE A 266 22.16 -16.35 4.93
C PHE A 266 23.39 -16.49 4.02
N PHE A 267 24.58 -16.44 4.59
CA PHE A 267 25.82 -16.50 3.82
C PHE A 267 26.70 -17.67 4.24
N GLU A 268 27.40 -18.26 3.27
CA GLU A 268 28.40 -19.30 3.57
C GLU A 268 29.49 -18.75 4.52
N PRO A 269 29.94 -19.52 5.51
CA PRO A 269 31.00 -19.11 6.43
C PRO A 269 32.24 -18.64 5.65
N GLY A 270 32.71 -17.44 5.96
CA GLY A 270 33.89 -16.84 5.31
C GLY A 270 33.67 -16.32 3.89
N SER A 271 32.42 -16.26 3.41
CA SER A 271 32.10 -15.68 2.10
C SER A 271 31.98 -14.16 2.12
N LEU A 272 31.85 -13.54 3.28
CA LEU A 272 31.89 -12.10 3.49
C LEU A 272 33.32 -11.63 3.85
N PRO A 273 33.69 -10.36 3.61
CA PRO A 273 32.89 -9.31 2.99
C PRO A 273 32.93 -9.37 1.46
N LYS A 274 31.83 -8.96 0.82
CA LYS A 274 31.76 -8.89 -0.64
C LYS A 274 30.85 -7.74 -1.09
N GLN A 275 30.99 -7.35 -2.37
CA GLN A 275 30.14 -6.36 -3.00
C GLN A 275 29.37 -6.98 -4.16
N LEU A 276 28.08 -6.68 -4.26
CA LEU A 276 27.20 -7.01 -5.35
C LEU A 276 26.85 -5.73 -6.13
N ASN A 277 27.22 -5.67 -7.40
CA ASN A 277 26.79 -4.63 -8.32
C ASN A 277 25.56 -5.13 -9.08
N VAL A 278 24.51 -4.33 -9.18
CA VAL A 278 23.27 -4.68 -9.88
C VAL A 278 22.88 -3.58 -10.85
N GLN A 279 22.72 -3.91 -12.12
CA GLN A 279 22.29 -2.95 -13.12
C GLN A 279 20.76 -2.78 -13.10
N THR A 280 20.32 -1.52 -12.96
CA THR A 280 18.89 -1.15 -12.97
C THR A 280 18.39 -0.79 -14.35
N ILE A 281 17.08 -0.90 -14.57
CA ILE A 281 16.37 -0.42 -15.77
C ILE A 281 16.05 1.07 -15.61
N MET A 282 15.44 1.45 -14.49
CA MET A 282 15.20 2.86 -14.19
C MET A 282 16.50 3.52 -13.69
N ASP A 283 16.65 4.83 -13.87
CA ASP A 283 17.71 5.57 -13.22
C ASP A 283 17.42 5.68 -11.71
N LYS A 284 17.78 4.63 -11.02
CA LYS A 284 17.79 4.51 -9.56
C LYS A 284 19.23 4.25 -9.13
N ARG A 285 19.63 4.90 -8.05
CA ARG A 285 20.98 4.78 -7.51
C ARG A 285 20.85 4.45 -6.04
N THR A 286 21.17 3.21 -5.66
CA THR A 286 21.05 2.77 -4.27
C THR A 286 22.31 2.08 -3.80
N LEU A 287 22.63 2.30 -2.51
CA LEU A 287 23.66 1.60 -1.78
C LEU A 287 22.99 0.95 -0.57
N SER A 288 23.12 -0.37 -0.45
CA SER A 288 22.63 -1.13 0.69
C SER A 288 23.79 -1.87 1.36
N LEU A 289 23.85 -1.81 2.69
CA LEU A 289 24.76 -2.61 3.51
C LEU A 289 23.94 -3.61 4.29
N ALA A 290 24.19 -4.91 4.10
CA ALA A 290 23.51 -5.99 4.81
C ALA A 290 24.48 -6.70 5.74
N PHE A 291 24.11 -6.79 7.02
CA PHE A 291 24.90 -7.45 8.06
C PHE A 291 24.13 -8.67 8.58
N PRO A 292 24.67 -9.90 8.46
CA PRO A 292 24.09 -11.05 9.11
C PRO A 292 24.22 -10.93 10.63
N ILE A 293 23.10 -11.09 11.32
CA ILE A 293 22.96 -10.83 12.75
C ILE A 293 21.99 -11.90 13.33
N PRO A 294 22.06 -12.25 14.60
CA PRO A 294 21.03 -13.09 15.23
C PRO A 294 19.65 -12.40 15.14
N SER A 295 18.60 -13.19 14.99
CA SER A 295 17.23 -12.68 15.13
C SER A 295 17.00 -12.19 16.56
N ASP A 296 16.13 -11.19 16.74
CA ASP A 296 15.68 -10.74 18.06
C ASP A 296 14.28 -11.27 18.43
N ALA A 297 13.79 -12.28 17.72
CA ALA A 297 12.48 -12.90 17.96
C ALA A 297 12.27 -13.38 19.42
N GLU A 298 13.32 -13.76 20.13
CA GLU A 298 13.28 -14.14 21.55
C GLU A 298 13.41 -12.94 22.50
N HIS A 299 13.74 -11.74 21.99
CA HIS A 299 13.99 -10.53 22.76
C HIS A 299 12.83 -9.52 22.64
N THR A 300 11.58 -10.02 22.81
CA THR A 300 10.35 -9.24 22.55
C THR A 300 10.18 -8.01 23.43
N GLU A 301 10.84 -7.97 24.61
CA GLU A 301 10.75 -6.86 25.56
C GLU A 301 11.92 -5.87 25.49
N SER A 302 13.07 -6.27 24.92
CA SER A 302 14.24 -5.41 24.77
C SER A 302 14.47 -4.91 23.34
N LYS A 303 14.06 -5.67 22.30
CA LYS A 303 14.08 -5.33 20.87
C LYS A 303 15.39 -4.67 20.41
N PRO A 304 16.52 -5.37 20.47
CA PRO A 304 17.84 -4.79 20.18
C PRO A 304 17.96 -4.26 18.76
N LEU A 305 17.32 -4.92 17.77
CA LEU A 305 17.34 -4.46 16.38
C LEU A 305 16.63 -3.12 16.21
N ASN A 306 15.48 -2.93 16.90
CA ASN A 306 14.78 -1.64 16.86
C ASN A 306 15.56 -0.51 17.51
N TYR A 307 16.24 -0.77 18.64
CA TYR A 307 17.09 0.21 19.30
C TYR A 307 18.22 0.71 18.39
N ILE A 308 18.94 -0.22 17.76
CA ILE A 308 20.05 0.10 16.85
C ILE A 308 19.53 0.81 15.58
N ALA A 309 18.42 0.33 15.03
CA ALA A 309 17.78 0.94 13.85
C ALA A 309 17.35 2.39 14.10
N ASN A 310 16.84 2.69 15.30
CA ASN A 310 16.46 4.05 15.69
C ASN A 310 17.65 5.01 15.68
N LEU A 311 18.84 4.57 16.12
CA LEU A 311 20.04 5.40 16.13
C LEU A 311 20.63 5.58 14.74
N ILE A 312 20.83 4.48 13.99
CA ILE A 312 21.47 4.53 12.66
C ILE A 312 20.56 5.19 11.64
N GLY A 313 19.24 4.89 11.69
CA GLY A 313 18.23 5.44 10.80
C GLY A 313 17.76 6.84 11.17
N HIS A 314 18.31 7.46 12.25
CA HIS A 314 17.88 8.79 12.67
C HIS A 314 18.19 9.86 11.61
N GLU A 315 17.26 10.82 11.43
CA GLU A 315 17.38 11.85 10.38
C GLU A 315 17.59 13.27 10.95
N GLY A 316 17.62 13.41 12.28
CA GLY A 316 17.84 14.68 12.96
C GLY A 316 19.25 15.20 12.79
N LYS A 317 19.49 16.40 13.29
CA LYS A 317 20.81 17.07 13.24
C LYS A 317 21.88 16.19 13.90
N GLY A 318 23.04 16.09 13.27
CA GLY A 318 24.16 15.27 13.74
C GLY A 318 24.08 13.80 13.36
N SER A 319 22.96 13.33 12.79
CA SER A 319 22.78 11.95 12.33
C SER A 319 23.63 11.63 11.10
N LEU A 320 23.76 10.34 10.81
CA LEU A 320 24.41 9.85 9.59
C LEU A 320 23.78 10.45 8.32
N LEU A 321 22.45 10.45 8.22
CA LEU A 321 21.76 11.04 7.06
C LEU A 321 22.03 12.54 6.94
N SER A 322 21.98 13.29 8.05
CA SER A 322 22.28 14.74 8.05
C SER A 322 23.67 15.03 7.49
N LYS A 323 24.70 14.29 7.93
CA LYS A 323 26.06 14.41 7.42
C LYS A 323 26.15 14.12 5.93
N LEU A 324 25.61 12.99 5.49
CA LEU A 324 25.65 12.57 4.08
C LEU A 324 24.87 13.50 3.15
N LYS A 325 23.74 14.07 3.62
CA LYS A 325 23.00 15.12 2.89
C LYS A 325 23.79 16.41 2.78
N ASN A 326 24.50 16.83 3.85
CA ASN A 326 25.35 18.03 3.81
C ASN A 326 26.55 17.87 2.88
N LEU A 327 27.05 16.64 2.69
CA LEU A 327 28.08 16.30 1.69
C LEU A 327 27.50 16.15 0.27
N ASN A 328 26.18 16.21 0.14
CA ASN A 328 25.43 16.01 -1.11
C ASN A 328 25.63 14.62 -1.74
N LEU A 329 25.74 13.58 -0.90
CA LEU A 329 25.98 12.20 -1.32
C LEU A 329 24.70 11.35 -1.31
N VAL A 330 23.77 11.62 -0.39
CA VAL A 330 22.60 10.78 -0.13
C VAL A 330 21.32 11.62 -0.06
N ASP A 331 20.24 11.14 -0.64
CA ASP A 331 18.91 11.76 -0.58
C ASP A 331 18.09 11.24 0.60
N SER A 332 18.18 9.93 0.91
CA SER A 332 17.46 9.28 1.99
C SER A 332 18.23 8.09 2.53
N LEU A 333 17.97 7.74 3.79
CA LEU A 333 18.53 6.61 4.48
C LEU A 333 17.44 5.92 5.30
N SER A 334 17.48 4.59 5.35
CA SER A 334 16.71 3.79 6.31
C SER A 334 17.61 2.70 6.90
N ALA A 335 17.34 2.31 8.16
CA ALA A 335 18.03 1.21 8.80
C ALA A 335 17.02 0.33 9.54
N GLY A 336 17.26 -0.99 9.55
CA GLY A 336 16.40 -1.95 10.21
C GLY A 336 16.65 -3.37 9.74
N SER A 337 15.90 -4.32 10.30
CA SER A 337 15.90 -5.70 9.86
C SER A 337 14.96 -5.89 8.68
N GLU A 338 15.37 -6.63 7.65
CA GLU A 338 14.56 -6.85 6.44
C GLU A 338 14.33 -8.34 6.10
N PHE A 339 15.21 -9.23 6.47
CA PHE A 339 15.07 -10.65 6.19
C PHE A 339 15.22 -11.41 7.50
N ASP A 340 14.10 -11.63 8.17
CA ASP A 340 14.08 -12.32 9.45
C ASP A 340 13.58 -13.75 9.30
N THR A 341 14.34 -14.67 9.85
CA THR A 341 13.90 -15.99 10.24
C THR A 341 13.85 -16.05 11.77
N ARG A 342 13.40 -17.13 12.36
CA ARG A 342 13.41 -17.23 13.83
C ARG A 342 14.80 -17.15 14.45
N THR A 343 15.85 -17.47 13.72
CA THR A 343 17.22 -17.58 14.25
C THR A 343 18.19 -16.57 13.68
N HIS A 344 17.95 -16.08 12.49
CA HIS A 344 18.84 -15.18 11.75
C HIS A 344 18.07 -13.99 11.18
N ALA A 345 18.75 -12.85 11.12
CA ALA A 345 18.25 -11.64 10.51
C ALA A 345 19.33 -10.99 9.62
N LEU A 346 18.92 -10.16 8.67
CA LEU A 346 19.81 -9.24 7.98
C LEU A 346 19.48 -7.82 8.44
N PHE A 347 20.39 -7.19 9.15
CA PHE A 347 20.29 -5.77 9.43
C PHE A 347 20.76 -4.99 8.23
N MET A 348 19.89 -4.14 7.70
CA MET A 348 20.11 -3.40 6.46
C MET A 348 20.28 -1.91 6.75
N ILE A 349 21.19 -1.26 6.04
CA ILE A 349 21.28 0.19 5.93
C ILE A 349 21.12 0.52 4.45
N ASN A 350 19.97 1.09 4.07
CA ASN A 350 19.60 1.38 2.70
C ASN A 350 19.69 2.88 2.43
N MET A 351 20.35 3.27 1.35
CA MET A 351 20.56 4.67 0.98
C MET A 351 20.21 4.91 -0.48
N THR A 352 19.49 6.00 -0.75
CA THR A 352 19.29 6.52 -2.10
C THR A 352 20.38 7.56 -2.39
N LEU A 353 21.15 7.33 -3.45
CA LEU A 353 22.33 8.13 -3.77
C LEU A 353 22.00 9.27 -4.75
N THR A 354 22.70 10.38 -4.59
CA THR A 354 22.88 11.39 -5.63
C THR A 354 23.83 10.87 -6.72
N GLU A 355 24.02 11.61 -7.80
CA GLU A 355 25.04 11.28 -8.81
C GLU A 355 26.44 11.32 -8.20
N LYS A 356 26.72 12.35 -7.40
CA LYS A 356 27.96 12.48 -6.64
C LYS A 356 28.12 11.31 -5.66
N GLY A 357 27.04 10.91 -4.96
CA GLY A 357 27.08 9.79 -4.03
C GLY A 357 27.37 8.46 -4.70
N LEU A 358 26.89 8.24 -5.93
CA LEU A 358 27.26 7.06 -6.70
C LEU A 358 28.76 7.06 -7.08
N ALA A 359 29.29 8.22 -7.48
CA ALA A 359 30.71 8.35 -7.83
C ALA A 359 31.63 8.22 -6.61
N GLU A 360 31.22 8.74 -5.47
CA GLU A 360 31.99 8.83 -4.22
C GLU A 360 31.45 7.88 -3.13
N TYR A 361 30.80 6.75 -3.48
CA TYR A 361 30.23 5.83 -2.48
C TYR A 361 31.25 5.29 -1.46
N PRO A 362 32.59 5.20 -1.74
CA PRO A 362 33.53 4.82 -0.71
C PRO A 362 33.57 5.80 0.48
N LEU A 363 33.35 7.11 0.25
CA LEU A 363 33.24 8.09 1.33
C LEU A 363 31.96 7.89 2.17
N ILE A 364 30.90 7.40 1.55
CA ILE A 364 29.67 7.03 2.29
C ILE A 364 29.97 5.87 3.24
N LEU A 365 30.74 4.85 2.78
CA LEU A 365 31.14 3.72 3.62
C LEU A 365 31.97 4.17 4.81
N ASP A 366 32.97 5.04 4.60
CA ASP A 366 33.76 5.60 5.68
C ASP A 366 32.87 6.29 6.72
N THR A 367 31.97 7.16 6.26
CA THR A 367 31.05 7.90 7.15
C THR A 367 30.08 6.98 7.92
N VAL A 368 29.61 5.88 7.31
CA VAL A 368 28.77 4.88 8.00
C VAL A 368 29.52 4.24 9.17
N PHE A 369 30.77 3.81 8.95
CA PHE A 369 31.56 3.18 10.01
C PHE A 369 32.04 4.17 11.05
N ASP A 370 32.34 5.43 10.68
CA ASP A 370 32.58 6.51 11.63
C ASP A 370 31.37 6.72 12.58
N TYR A 371 30.14 6.68 12.04
CA TYR A 371 28.96 6.82 12.86
C TYR A 371 28.66 5.59 13.73
N ILE A 372 28.90 4.38 13.22
CA ILE A 372 28.80 3.14 14.03
C ILE A 372 29.84 3.19 15.18
N ALA A 373 31.06 3.60 14.92
CA ALA A 373 32.10 3.77 15.94
C ALA A 373 31.74 4.85 16.97
N LEU A 374 31.08 5.94 16.55
CA LEU A 374 30.57 6.94 17.47
C LEU A 374 29.54 6.31 18.44
N ILE A 375 28.55 5.53 17.93
CA ILE A 375 27.56 4.85 18.78
C ILE A 375 28.27 3.89 19.75
N GLN A 376 29.27 3.15 19.31
CA GLN A 376 30.05 2.25 20.15
C GLN A 376 30.83 2.99 21.24
N SER A 377 31.48 4.13 20.92
CA SER A 377 32.29 4.92 21.84
C SER A 377 31.47 5.71 22.86
N GLU A 378 30.33 6.26 22.45
CA GLU A 378 29.43 7.01 23.34
C GLU A 378 28.59 6.09 24.24
N GLY A 379 28.48 4.82 23.90
CA GLY A 379 27.78 3.76 24.60
C GLY A 379 26.25 3.77 24.39
N ILE A 380 25.63 2.72 24.83
CA ILE A 380 24.18 2.56 24.81
C ILE A 380 23.57 3.43 25.92
N ARG A 381 22.70 4.38 25.53
CA ARG A 381 22.10 5.33 26.46
C ARG A 381 20.65 4.97 26.76
N LYS A 382 20.31 4.92 28.05
CA LYS A 382 18.95 4.64 28.49
C LYS A 382 17.92 5.66 28.00
N LEU A 383 18.33 6.88 27.73
CA LEU A 383 17.46 7.95 27.20
C LEU A 383 16.66 7.48 25.97
N TYR A 384 17.32 6.88 24.97
CA TYR A 384 16.66 6.46 23.72
C TYR A 384 15.69 5.29 23.94
N PHE A 385 16.00 4.41 24.89
CA PHE A 385 15.09 3.35 25.29
C PHE A 385 13.86 3.94 25.99
N ASP A 386 14.05 4.84 26.96
CA ASP A 386 12.94 5.45 27.72
C ASP A 386 12.00 6.25 26.80
N GLU A 387 12.53 6.96 25.81
CA GLU A 387 11.72 7.63 24.79
C GLU A 387 10.88 6.65 23.97
N GLN A 388 11.46 5.53 23.54
CA GLN A 388 10.74 4.49 22.81
C GLN A 388 9.66 3.83 23.68
N VAL A 389 9.91 3.62 24.99
CA VAL A 389 8.91 3.14 25.93
C VAL A 389 7.72 4.09 26.01
N ILE A 390 7.96 5.39 26.22
CA ILE A 390 6.89 6.40 26.29
C ILE A 390 6.07 6.41 25.00
N LEU A 391 6.73 6.42 23.85
CA LEU A 391 6.06 6.46 22.54
C LEU A 391 5.26 5.18 22.26
N SER A 392 5.80 4.02 22.63
CA SER A 392 5.12 2.73 22.48
C SER A 392 3.89 2.64 23.38
N ASP A 393 3.98 3.10 24.61
CA ASP A 393 2.86 3.15 25.56
C ASP A 393 1.74 4.06 25.05
N ILE A 394 2.08 5.25 24.56
CA ILE A 394 1.10 6.19 23.98
C ILE A 394 0.47 5.60 22.73
N ALA A 395 1.27 4.98 21.84
CA ALA A 395 0.78 4.35 20.62
C ALA A 395 -0.16 3.17 20.93
N PHE A 396 0.16 2.34 21.91
CA PHE A 396 -0.72 1.26 22.37
C PHE A 396 -2.01 1.78 22.97
N LYS A 397 -1.92 2.78 23.85
CA LYS A 397 -3.07 3.34 24.57
C LYS A 397 -4.09 3.97 23.64
N PHE A 398 -3.64 4.63 22.57
CA PHE A 398 -4.48 5.42 21.65
C PHE A 398 -4.54 4.82 20.25
N GLN A 399 -4.57 3.49 20.17
CA GLN A 399 -4.77 2.82 18.89
C GLN A 399 -6.11 3.20 18.27
N GLU A 400 -6.09 3.48 16.97
CA GLU A 400 -7.28 3.59 16.14
C GLU A 400 -7.53 2.26 15.43
N LYS A 401 -8.74 2.07 14.91
CA LYS A 401 -9.10 0.84 14.21
C LYS A 401 -8.37 0.73 12.87
N SER A 402 -7.85 -0.46 12.59
CA SER A 402 -7.39 -0.83 11.25
C SER A 402 -8.57 -1.35 10.42
N GLU A 403 -8.43 -1.33 9.09
CA GLU A 403 -9.39 -1.97 8.19
C GLU A 403 -9.53 -3.46 8.54
N PRO A 404 -10.76 -4.00 8.65
CA PRO A 404 -10.99 -5.38 9.06
C PRO A 404 -10.17 -6.40 8.27
N ILE A 405 -10.09 -6.24 6.95
CA ILE A 405 -9.36 -7.16 6.05
C ILE A 405 -7.85 -7.21 6.35
N HIS A 406 -7.23 -6.07 6.59
CA HIS A 406 -5.80 -6.02 6.94
C HIS A 406 -5.54 -6.46 8.37
N TYR A 407 -6.45 -6.13 9.28
CA TYR A 407 -6.34 -6.50 10.68
C TYR A 407 -6.37 -8.02 10.87
N THR A 408 -7.35 -8.70 10.25
CA THR A 408 -7.45 -10.18 10.34
C THR A 408 -6.27 -10.88 9.68
N SER A 409 -5.82 -10.40 8.50
CA SER A 409 -4.66 -10.94 7.78
C SER A 409 -3.38 -10.83 8.62
N SER A 410 -3.09 -9.65 9.16
CA SER A 410 -1.89 -9.43 9.99
C SER A 410 -1.91 -10.26 11.28
N LEU A 411 -3.06 -10.38 11.93
CA LEU A 411 -3.19 -11.19 13.14
C LEU A 411 -3.05 -12.68 12.87
N ALA A 412 -3.56 -13.17 11.73
CA ALA A 412 -3.41 -14.57 11.36
C ALA A 412 -1.93 -14.97 11.19
N MET A 413 -1.13 -14.10 10.57
CA MET A 413 0.34 -14.29 10.51
C MET A 413 0.98 -14.22 11.89
N ALA A 414 0.64 -13.18 12.67
CA ALA A 414 1.24 -12.96 13.99
C ALA A 414 1.02 -14.14 14.96
N LEU A 415 -0.10 -14.86 14.83
CA LEU A 415 -0.40 -16.05 15.66
C LEU A 415 0.55 -17.22 15.44
N HIS A 416 1.35 -17.26 14.37
CA HIS A 416 2.40 -18.25 14.20
C HIS A 416 3.64 -17.96 15.05
N GLU A 417 3.90 -16.70 15.33
CA GLU A 417 5.12 -16.26 16.00
C GLU A 417 4.88 -15.84 17.44
N LYS A 418 3.70 -15.28 17.72
CA LYS A 418 3.37 -14.62 18.99
C LYS A 418 2.39 -15.42 19.83
N HIS A 419 2.55 -15.31 21.13
CA HIS A 419 1.58 -15.90 22.06
C HIS A 419 0.24 -15.18 21.97
N VAL A 420 -0.86 -15.91 21.94
CA VAL A 420 -2.22 -15.36 21.76
C VAL A 420 -2.60 -14.29 22.80
N LYS A 421 -2.11 -14.39 24.04
CA LYS A 421 -2.38 -13.38 25.10
C LYS A 421 -1.76 -12.03 24.79
N THR A 422 -0.64 -11.99 24.09
CA THR A 422 0.15 -10.80 23.82
C THR A 422 0.12 -10.38 22.36
N VAL A 423 -0.56 -11.13 21.48
CA VAL A 423 -0.55 -10.91 20.02
C VAL A 423 -0.94 -9.48 19.62
N LEU A 424 -1.79 -8.81 20.42
CA LEU A 424 -2.21 -7.43 20.17
C LEU A 424 -1.28 -6.38 20.81
N SER A 425 -0.51 -6.75 21.83
CA SER A 425 0.28 -5.81 22.66
C SER A 425 1.78 -5.93 22.47
N GLU A 426 2.29 -7.11 22.08
CA GLU A 426 3.72 -7.40 22.03
C GLU A 426 4.52 -6.45 21.15
N ALA A 427 3.94 -6.00 20.01
CA ALA A 427 4.59 -5.00 19.16
C ALA A 427 4.91 -3.68 19.90
N TYR A 428 4.14 -3.36 20.94
CA TYR A 428 4.25 -2.14 21.75
C TYR A 428 4.93 -2.36 23.10
N THR A 429 5.17 -3.61 23.49
CA THR A 429 5.83 -3.92 24.76
C THR A 429 7.33 -3.63 24.63
N LEU A 430 7.83 -2.80 25.52
CA LEU A 430 9.24 -2.46 25.66
C LEU A 430 9.50 -2.22 27.15
N SER A 431 10.13 -3.17 27.84
CA SER A 431 10.24 -3.15 29.31
C SER A 431 11.62 -3.56 29.86
N ASP A 432 12.44 -4.20 29.01
CA ASP A 432 13.74 -4.72 29.42
C ASP A 432 14.89 -3.96 28.74
N TYR A 433 15.53 -3.03 29.49
CA TYR A 433 16.71 -2.31 29.02
C TYR A 433 17.96 -3.14 29.27
N ASP A 434 18.46 -3.77 28.20
CA ASP A 434 19.67 -4.60 28.24
C ASP A 434 20.80 -3.99 27.40
N PRO A 435 21.66 -3.15 27.98
CA PRO A 435 22.75 -2.50 27.25
C PRO A 435 23.81 -3.49 26.75
N GLU A 436 24.03 -4.62 27.42
CA GLU A 436 24.99 -5.64 27.00
C GLU A 436 24.49 -6.36 25.76
N LEU A 437 23.19 -6.68 25.72
CA LEU A 437 22.53 -7.26 24.56
C LEU A 437 22.63 -6.29 23.36
N TYR A 438 22.29 -5.02 23.53
CA TYR A 438 22.38 -4.03 22.46
C TYR A 438 23.82 -3.88 21.92
N GLN A 439 24.80 -3.86 22.83
CA GLN A 439 26.21 -3.81 22.42
C GLN A 439 26.63 -5.08 21.66
N SER A 440 26.11 -6.25 22.04
CA SER A 440 26.39 -7.50 21.36
C SER A 440 25.91 -7.50 19.89
N TYR A 441 24.71 -6.94 19.65
CA TYR A 441 24.12 -6.78 18.31
C TYR A 441 24.89 -5.72 17.51
N LEU A 442 25.14 -4.56 18.11
CA LEU A 442 25.91 -3.48 17.46
C LEU A 442 27.31 -3.94 17.03
N SER A 443 27.95 -4.83 17.80
CA SER A 443 29.27 -5.40 17.48
C SER A 443 29.28 -6.26 16.22
N LYS A 444 28.12 -6.66 15.67
CA LYS A 444 28.02 -7.41 14.41
C LYS A 444 28.12 -6.52 13.18
N LEU A 445 27.88 -5.21 13.34
CA LEU A 445 27.96 -4.24 12.25
C LEU A 445 29.42 -3.86 11.99
N ARG A 446 30.15 -4.73 11.32
CA ARG A 446 31.60 -4.60 11.05
C ARG A 446 31.91 -4.68 9.57
N PRO A 447 33.01 -4.01 9.11
CA PRO A 447 33.42 -4.04 7.70
C PRO A 447 33.66 -5.44 7.14
N ASP A 448 34.13 -6.37 7.97
CA ASP A 448 34.42 -7.76 7.59
C ASP A 448 33.20 -8.68 7.60
N ASN A 449 32.03 -8.18 8.04
CA ASN A 449 30.78 -8.93 8.18
C ASN A 449 29.65 -8.31 7.35
N MET A 450 29.92 -7.84 6.12
CA MET A 450 28.90 -7.15 5.33
C MET A 450 28.82 -7.62 3.89
N LEU A 451 27.61 -7.56 3.33
CA LEU A 451 27.36 -7.50 1.90
C LEU A 451 27.07 -6.06 1.51
N ILE A 452 27.87 -5.47 0.64
CA ILE A 452 27.58 -4.20 -0.01
C ILE A 452 26.79 -4.50 -1.28
N SER A 453 25.65 -3.83 -1.50
CA SER A 453 24.90 -3.88 -2.75
C SER A 453 24.83 -2.48 -3.37
N LEU A 454 25.44 -2.31 -4.54
CA LEU A 454 25.44 -1.06 -5.29
C LEU A 454 24.62 -1.22 -6.57
N SER A 455 23.52 -0.47 -6.68
CA SER A 455 22.61 -0.56 -7.83
C SER A 455 22.53 0.76 -8.56
N ALA A 456 22.80 0.73 -9.87
CA ALA A 456 22.62 1.87 -10.79
C ALA A 456 22.69 1.39 -12.25
N LYS A 457 22.25 2.22 -13.20
CA LYS A 457 22.40 1.94 -14.66
C LYS A 457 23.85 1.77 -15.09
N SER A 458 24.79 2.47 -14.44
CA SER A 458 26.20 2.59 -14.86
C SER A 458 27.16 1.64 -14.14
N VAL A 459 26.68 0.73 -13.28
CA VAL A 459 27.57 -0.22 -12.60
C VAL A 459 28.12 -1.27 -13.54
N SER A 460 29.36 -1.70 -13.30
CA SER A 460 29.99 -2.77 -14.08
C SER A 460 29.41 -4.12 -13.70
N THR A 461 29.06 -4.93 -14.69
CA THR A 461 28.49 -6.27 -14.56
C THR A 461 29.23 -7.27 -15.46
N ASP A 462 29.21 -8.56 -15.10
CA ASP A 462 29.83 -9.65 -15.86
C ASP A 462 29.01 -10.96 -15.89
N SER A 463 27.88 -10.94 -15.22
CA SER A 463 26.99 -12.09 -15.04
C SER A 463 25.54 -11.65 -15.19
N GLU A 464 24.61 -12.60 -15.35
CA GLU A 464 23.18 -12.34 -15.47
C GLU A 464 22.39 -13.38 -14.66
N THR A 465 21.33 -12.93 -13.97
CA THR A 465 20.44 -13.84 -13.24
C THR A 465 19.54 -14.62 -14.20
N ARG A 466 19.21 -15.87 -13.84
CA ARG A 466 18.43 -16.76 -14.71
C ARG A 466 17.03 -16.24 -15.00
N TRP A 467 16.29 -15.81 -13.96
CA TRP A 467 14.87 -15.57 -14.07
C TRP A 467 14.52 -14.16 -14.54
N TYR A 468 15.17 -13.14 -13.98
CA TYR A 468 14.88 -11.74 -14.31
C TYR A 468 15.91 -11.13 -15.27
N GLN A 469 16.87 -11.93 -15.78
CA GLN A 469 17.90 -11.46 -16.70
C GLN A 469 18.56 -10.16 -16.19
N THR A 470 18.88 -10.16 -14.90
CA THR A 470 19.46 -9.00 -14.24
C THR A 470 20.97 -9.05 -14.36
N PRO A 471 21.61 -8.08 -15.05
CA PRO A 471 23.06 -8.01 -15.06
C PRO A 471 23.58 -7.67 -13.68
N TYR A 472 24.57 -8.43 -13.21
CA TYR A 472 25.18 -8.23 -11.90
C TYR A 472 26.67 -8.61 -11.92
N LYS A 473 27.36 -8.25 -10.85
CA LYS A 473 28.75 -8.68 -10.59
C LYS A 473 28.97 -8.81 -9.10
N ILE A 474 29.62 -9.90 -8.69
CA ILE A 474 30.10 -10.07 -7.32
C ILE A 474 31.60 -9.76 -7.27
N VAL A 475 31.99 -8.85 -6.38
CA VAL A 475 33.37 -8.42 -6.19
C VAL A 475 33.80 -8.75 -4.77
N LYS A 476 34.94 -9.41 -4.62
CA LYS A 476 35.55 -9.60 -3.30
C LYS A 476 36.19 -8.28 -2.89
N LEU A 477 35.89 -7.84 -1.67
CA LEU A 477 36.51 -6.62 -1.14
C LEU A 477 37.99 -6.83 -0.82
N SER A 478 38.78 -5.80 -1.05
CA SER A 478 40.23 -5.87 -0.74
C SER A 478 40.49 -5.71 0.76
N PRO A 479 41.55 -6.35 1.30
CA PRO A 479 41.93 -6.15 2.69
C PRO A 479 42.17 -4.67 3.02
N GLU A 480 42.78 -3.94 2.10
CA GLU A 480 43.10 -2.50 2.28
C GLU A 480 41.84 -1.65 2.45
N LEU A 481 40.75 -2.02 1.77
CA LEU A 481 39.44 -1.35 1.98
C LEU A 481 38.89 -1.68 3.38
N ILE A 482 38.98 -2.93 3.80
CA ILE A 482 38.50 -3.33 5.13
C ILE A 482 39.29 -2.66 6.23
N ASP A 483 40.63 -2.64 6.12
CA ASP A 483 41.51 -1.96 7.07
C ASP A 483 41.19 -0.46 7.15
N ARG A 484 40.94 0.18 6.00
CA ARG A 484 40.53 1.60 5.95
C ARG A 484 39.21 1.84 6.68
N LEU A 485 38.19 0.98 6.45
CA LEU A 485 36.87 1.11 7.10
C LEU A 485 36.89 0.81 8.61
N GLN A 486 37.95 0.15 9.11
CA GLN A 486 38.20 -0.07 10.54
C GLN A 486 38.94 1.11 11.19
N ASP A 487 39.67 1.90 10.42
CA ASP A 487 40.39 3.11 10.89
C ASP A 487 39.42 4.30 10.89
N THR A 488 38.57 4.36 11.89
CA THR A 488 37.48 5.34 11.99
C THR A 488 37.93 6.70 12.48
N THR A 489 37.29 7.76 11.98
CA THR A 489 37.56 9.14 12.30
C THR A 489 36.42 9.78 13.08
N GLN A 490 36.73 10.55 14.12
CA GLN A 490 35.72 11.36 14.82
C GLN A 490 35.46 12.67 14.06
N HIS A 491 34.18 13.01 13.89
CA HIS A 491 33.71 14.22 13.22
C HIS A 491 32.90 15.09 14.19
N GLU A 492 33.23 16.38 14.29
CA GLU A 492 32.49 17.32 15.17
C GLU A 492 31.02 17.49 14.79
N ASP A 493 30.68 17.27 13.53
CA ASP A 493 29.31 17.37 12.99
C ASP A 493 28.53 16.05 12.98
N LEU A 494 29.12 14.96 13.51
CA LEU A 494 28.44 13.70 13.82
C LEU A 494 28.28 13.58 15.35
N PHE A 495 27.05 13.45 15.82
CA PHE A 495 26.70 13.24 17.23
C PHE A 495 25.37 12.51 17.39
N LEU A 496 25.18 11.86 18.52
CA LEU A 496 23.96 11.13 18.82
C LEU A 496 22.78 12.09 19.04
N PRO A 497 21.54 11.64 18.74
CA PRO A 497 20.34 12.49 18.87
C PRO A 497 20.18 13.12 20.27
N HIS A 498 19.68 14.35 20.30
CA HIS A 498 19.21 14.96 21.54
C HIS A 498 17.84 14.39 21.94
N ALA A 499 17.44 14.64 23.19
CA ALA A 499 16.11 14.29 23.66
C ALA A 499 15.03 14.85 22.75
N ASN A 500 13.99 14.03 22.46
CA ASN A 500 12.96 14.40 21.52
C ASN A 500 11.93 15.37 22.14
N GLU A 501 11.99 16.63 21.75
CA GLU A 501 11.10 17.71 22.21
C GLU A 501 9.63 17.56 21.80
N PHE A 502 9.34 16.66 20.85
CA PHE A 502 7.98 16.45 20.36
C PHE A 502 7.21 15.35 21.09
N ILE A 503 7.84 14.62 22.02
CA ILE A 503 7.11 13.67 22.85
C ILE A 503 5.99 14.42 23.58
N PRO A 504 4.71 13.97 23.48
CA PRO A 504 3.60 14.68 24.11
C PRO A 504 3.74 14.73 25.63
N GLU A 505 3.64 15.92 26.21
CA GLU A 505 3.56 16.13 27.66
C GLU A 505 2.13 15.96 28.18
N SER A 506 1.15 16.18 27.31
CA SER A 506 -0.27 16.03 27.61
C SER A 506 -0.97 15.15 26.57
N THR A 507 -1.64 14.13 27.07
CA THR A 507 -2.53 13.27 26.28
C THR A 507 -3.99 13.41 26.75
N ALA A 508 -4.37 14.59 27.27
CA ALA A 508 -5.72 14.85 27.78
C ALA A 508 -6.73 14.88 26.64
N LEU A 509 -7.85 14.18 26.82
CA LEU A 509 -8.99 14.23 25.90
C LEU A 509 -9.93 15.38 26.31
N LEU A 510 -10.38 16.14 25.33
CA LEU A 510 -11.47 17.09 25.54
C LEU A 510 -12.76 16.32 25.81
N THR A 511 -13.53 16.79 26.77
CA THR A 511 -14.69 16.06 27.33
C THR A 511 -15.91 16.02 26.41
N ASP A 512 -15.95 16.83 25.37
CA ASP A 512 -17.04 16.83 24.40
C ASP A 512 -16.86 15.68 23.39
N LYS A 513 -17.66 14.62 23.58
CA LYS A 513 -17.61 13.40 22.76
C LYS A 513 -18.43 13.49 21.46
N LYS A 514 -18.94 14.67 21.10
CA LYS A 514 -19.78 14.80 19.93
C LYS A 514 -18.94 14.80 18.66
N HIS A 515 -19.31 13.93 17.73
CA HIS A 515 -18.95 14.07 16.34
C HIS A 515 -19.68 15.30 15.79
N ASN A 516 -18.94 16.35 15.45
CA ASN A 516 -19.50 17.56 14.86
C ASN A 516 -18.99 17.68 13.43
N ILE A 517 -19.87 17.98 12.50
CA ILE A 517 -19.45 18.40 11.15
C ILE A 517 -18.68 19.72 11.25
N PRO A 518 -17.71 19.97 10.34
CA PRO A 518 -16.96 21.22 10.37
C PRO A 518 -17.83 22.47 10.27
N GLU A 519 -17.65 23.42 11.18
CA GLU A 519 -18.22 24.75 11.13
C GLU A 519 -17.22 25.75 10.53
N ASN A 520 -17.71 26.76 9.83
CA ASN A 520 -16.85 27.84 9.34
C ASN A 520 -16.66 28.86 10.48
N LEU A 521 -15.44 28.94 11.03
CA LEU A 521 -15.11 29.90 12.12
C LEU A 521 -14.82 31.31 11.60
N LYS A 522 -14.31 31.39 10.36
CA LYS A 522 -13.96 32.65 9.73
C LYS A 522 -14.02 32.48 8.23
N SER A 523 -14.74 33.33 7.54
CA SER A 523 -14.71 33.45 6.09
C SER A 523 -14.47 34.90 5.73
N THR A 524 -13.29 35.15 5.14
CA THR A 524 -12.91 36.45 4.62
C THR A 524 -12.44 36.25 3.20
N GLU A 525 -12.41 37.34 2.41
CA GLU A 525 -11.83 37.25 1.09
C GLU A 525 -10.42 36.67 1.14
N GLY A 526 -10.22 35.50 0.47
CA GLY A 526 -8.94 34.78 0.40
C GLY A 526 -8.58 33.94 1.62
N PHE A 527 -9.43 33.83 2.66
CA PHE A 527 -9.13 32.91 3.80
C PHE A 527 -10.38 32.36 4.47
N ASP A 528 -10.50 31.04 4.46
CA ASP A 528 -11.55 30.29 5.16
C ASP A 528 -10.94 29.38 6.25
N ILE A 529 -11.58 29.35 7.44
CA ILE A 529 -11.22 28.49 8.55
C ILE A 529 -12.39 27.58 8.90
N TRP A 530 -12.19 26.27 8.68
CA TRP A 530 -13.12 25.20 9.03
C TRP A 530 -12.63 24.48 10.28
N TYR A 531 -13.55 24.15 11.19
CA TYR A 531 -13.21 23.54 12.47
C TYR A 531 -14.27 22.53 12.91
N ALA A 532 -13.81 21.38 13.40
CA ALA A 532 -14.64 20.44 14.13
C ALA A 532 -13.90 19.91 15.36
N LEU A 533 -14.58 19.91 16.51
CA LEU A 533 -14.14 19.16 17.67
C LEU A 533 -14.63 17.72 17.52
N ASP A 534 -13.72 16.77 17.36
CA ASP A 534 -14.04 15.36 17.27
C ASP A 534 -13.21 14.54 18.25
N ALA A 535 -13.87 13.96 19.24
CA ALA A 535 -13.28 13.03 20.21
C ALA A 535 -13.84 11.59 20.06
N SER A 536 -14.56 11.30 18.97
CA SER A 536 -15.22 10.00 18.75
C SER A 536 -14.25 8.83 18.64
N PHE A 537 -13.01 9.09 18.18
CA PHE A 537 -11.95 8.08 18.08
C PHE A 537 -11.23 7.80 19.42
N GLY A 538 -11.53 8.55 20.50
CA GLY A 538 -10.91 8.33 21.80
C GLY A 538 -9.40 8.62 21.85
N THR A 539 -8.88 9.44 20.94
CA THR A 539 -7.45 9.74 20.81
C THR A 539 -7.16 11.23 20.99
N PRO A 540 -6.03 11.61 21.65
CA PRO A 540 -5.59 13.00 21.78
C PRO A 540 -4.91 13.48 20.49
N LYS A 541 -5.56 13.22 19.36
CA LYS A 541 -5.07 13.58 18.03
C LYS A 541 -5.89 14.70 17.43
N ALA A 542 -5.26 15.45 16.53
CA ALA A 542 -5.92 16.43 15.67
C ALA A 542 -5.27 16.43 14.29
N ASP A 543 -6.01 16.95 13.31
CA ASP A 543 -5.53 17.17 11.95
C ASP A 543 -5.60 18.65 11.61
N ILE A 544 -4.54 19.19 11.03
CA ILE A 544 -4.43 20.55 10.51
C ILE A 544 -4.11 20.43 9.02
N PHE A 545 -5.07 20.77 8.15
CA PHE A 545 -4.91 20.79 6.70
C PHE A 545 -4.99 22.23 6.20
N LEU A 546 -3.90 22.72 5.61
CA LEU A 546 -3.79 24.07 5.09
C LEU A 546 -3.45 24.02 3.60
N SER A 547 -4.34 24.55 2.75
CA SER A 547 -4.07 24.78 1.33
C SER A 547 -3.66 26.22 1.11
N LEU A 548 -2.51 26.42 0.50
CA LEU A 548 -1.99 27.69 0.01
C LEU A 548 -2.14 27.69 -1.51
N ARG A 549 -3.15 28.37 -2.03
CA ARG A 549 -3.48 28.43 -3.44
C ARG A 549 -2.96 29.70 -4.04
N SER A 550 -2.22 29.62 -5.16
CA SER A 550 -1.68 30.77 -5.87
C SER A 550 -1.94 30.66 -7.38
N PRO A 551 -2.39 31.73 -8.05
CA PRO A 551 -2.70 31.68 -9.47
C PRO A 551 -1.53 31.28 -10.35
N ILE A 552 -0.30 31.56 -9.89
CA ILE A 552 0.90 31.23 -10.67
C ILE A 552 1.34 29.77 -10.57
N SER A 553 0.90 29.02 -9.54
CA SER A 553 1.44 27.68 -9.22
C SER A 553 1.38 26.67 -10.37
N ASN A 554 0.41 26.81 -11.27
CA ASN A 554 0.15 25.91 -12.39
C ASN A 554 -0.16 26.67 -13.70
N SER A 555 0.30 27.91 -13.84
CA SER A 555 0.00 28.74 -15.02
C SER A 555 0.86 28.37 -16.25
N SER A 556 1.96 27.65 -16.06
CA SER A 556 2.82 27.09 -17.11
C SER A 556 3.60 25.88 -16.58
N ALA A 557 4.19 25.07 -17.49
CA ALA A 557 5.08 23.97 -17.11
C ALA A 557 6.28 24.45 -16.27
N ASP A 558 6.79 25.66 -16.54
CA ASP A 558 7.87 26.28 -15.76
C ASP A 558 7.43 26.57 -14.32
N PHE A 559 6.28 27.22 -14.12
CA PHE A 559 5.77 27.51 -12.80
C PHE A 559 5.34 26.25 -12.04
N TYR A 560 4.83 25.24 -12.75
CA TYR A 560 4.52 23.96 -12.17
C TYR A 560 5.79 23.26 -11.63
N ASN A 561 6.89 23.27 -12.41
CA ASN A 561 8.20 22.75 -11.97
C ASN A 561 8.77 23.56 -10.80
N LYS A 562 8.67 24.90 -10.84
CA LYS A 562 9.11 25.77 -9.73
C LYS A 562 8.35 25.45 -8.44
N THR A 563 7.05 25.16 -8.53
CA THR A 563 6.24 24.78 -7.37
C THR A 563 6.70 23.42 -6.80
N ASP A 564 6.99 22.45 -7.65
CA ASP A 564 7.49 21.12 -7.26
C ASP A 564 8.86 21.22 -6.55
N ILE A 565 9.78 21.98 -7.15
CA ILE A 565 11.11 22.21 -6.56
C ILE A 565 11.01 23.01 -5.25
N LEU A 566 10.13 24.01 -5.16
CA LEU A 566 9.89 24.75 -3.92
C LEU A 566 9.45 23.82 -2.78
N VAL A 567 8.50 22.93 -3.05
CA VAL A 567 8.06 21.90 -2.10
C VAL A 567 9.24 21.03 -1.67
N SER A 568 10.07 20.59 -2.61
CA SER A 568 11.24 19.77 -2.35
C SER A 568 12.27 20.46 -1.46
N LEU A 569 12.58 21.72 -1.74
CA LEU A 569 13.52 22.52 -0.95
C LEU A 569 13.03 22.79 0.47
N ILE A 570 11.72 23.04 0.63
CA ILE A 570 11.15 23.23 1.97
C ILE A 570 11.17 21.95 2.78
N LYS A 571 10.83 20.81 2.16
CA LYS A 571 10.96 19.49 2.83
C LYS A 571 12.38 19.23 3.29
N ASP A 572 13.34 19.53 2.44
CA ASP A 572 14.76 19.33 2.76
C ASP A 572 15.21 20.18 3.96
N LEU A 573 14.83 21.45 3.99
CA LEU A 573 15.11 22.36 5.12
C LEU A 573 14.42 21.93 6.44
N LEU A 574 13.29 21.25 6.34
CA LEU A 574 12.51 20.81 7.49
C LEU A 574 12.92 19.43 8.00
N ASN A 575 13.64 18.63 7.22
CA ASN A 575 13.92 17.23 7.50
C ASN A 575 14.45 17.01 8.92
N GLU A 576 15.55 17.66 9.28
CA GLU A 576 16.18 17.50 10.60
C GLU A 576 15.25 17.88 11.77
N TYR A 577 14.36 18.84 11.58
CA TYR A 577 13.43 19.32 12.61
C TYR A 577 12.16 18.47 12.67
N SER A 578 11.65 18.03 11.52
CA SER A 578 10.40 17.29 11.46
C SER A 578 10.54 15.80 11.77
N TYR A 579 11.76 15.25 11.68
CA TYR A 579 11.97 13.83 11.96
C TYR A 579 11.71 13.45 13.43
N PRO A 580 12.20 14.18 14.45
CA PRO A 580 11.80 13.91 15.83
C PRO A 580 10.29 14.03 16.04
N ALA A 581 9.61 14.95 15.35
CA ALA A 581 8.15 15.05 15.39
C ALA A 581 7.48 13.79 14.81
N TYR A 582 7.99 13.28 13.68
CA TYR A 582 7.52 12.03 13.09
C TYR A 582 7.68 10.85 14.05
N LEU A 583 8.81 10.69 14.70
CA LEU A 583 9.03 9.66 15.73
C LEU A 583 8.03 9.79 16.89
N ALA A 584 7.66 11.01 17.25
CA ALA A 584 6.66 11.29 18.30
C ALA A 584 5.20 11.17 17.82
N GLY A 585 4.94 10.62 16.65
CA GLY A 585 3.61 10.39 16.10
C GLY A 585 2.95 11.63 15.47
N LEU A 586 3.74 12.64 15.09
CA LEU A 586 3.30 13.81 14.32
C LEU A 586 3.66 13.64 12.84
N ASN A 587 2.69 13.24 12.02
CA ASN A 587 2.90 13.13 10.59
C ASN A 587 2.81 14.50 9.91
N PHE A 588 3.80 14.80 9.07
CA PHE A 588 3.85 16.00 8.26
C PHE A 588 3.90 15.67 6.79
N GLN A 589 3.00 16.26 6.02
CA GLN A 589 2.97 16.14 4.57
C GLN A 589 2.96 17.54 3.95
N LEU A 590 3.78 17.73 2.93
CA LEU A 590 3.82 18.92 2.09
C LEU A 590 3.80 18.46 0.64
N TYR A 591 2.82 18.86 -0.14
CA TYR A 591 2.73 18.45 -1.54
C TYR A 591 2.09 19.51 -2.43
N GLN A 592 2.50 19.49 -3.69
CA GLN A 592 1.93 20.29 -4.75
C GLN A 592 0.60 19.71 -5.21
N HIS A 593 -0.34 20.57 -5.57
CA HIS A 593 -1.56 20.22 -6.29
C HIS A 593 -1.87 21.29 -7.37
N MET A 594 -2.92 21.07 -8.15
CA MET A 594 -3.26 21.91 -9.32
C MET A 594 -3.44 23.40 -9.00
N ARG A 595 -3.76 23.78 -7.77
CA ARG A 595 -4.00 25.16 -7.36
C ARG A 595 -2.90 25.74 -6.48
N GLY A 596 -1.92 24.97 -6.07
CA GLY A 596 -0.87 25.41 -5.13
C GLY A 596 -0.22 24.30 -4.34
N ILE A 597 -0.11 24.53 -3.04
CA ILE A 597 0.59 23.64 -2.10
C ILE A 597 -0.32 23.37 -0.91
N THR A 598 -0.39 22.10 -0.49
CA THR A 598 -1.07 21.70 0.75
C THR A 598 -0.07 21.25 1.79
N ILE A 599 -0.28 21.72 3.03
CA ILE A 599 0.39 21.30 4.25
C ILE A 599 -0.62 20.50 5.06
N LYS A 600 -0.28 19.26 5.43
CA LYS A 600 -1.07 18.45 6.37
C LYS A 600 -0.20 18.08 7.56
N ILE A 601 -0.71 18.31 8.75
CA ILE A 601 -0.14 17.83 10.01
C ILE A 601 -1.20 16.97 10.68
N SER A 602 -0.87 15.76 11.08
CA SER A 602 -1.77 14.83 11.75
C SER A 602 -1.07 14.11 12.90
N GLY A 603 -1.81 13.71 13.92
CA GLY A 603 -1.27 13.00 15.08
C GLY A 603 -1.54 13.70 16.41
N TYR A 604 -0.71 13.46 17.43
CA TYR A 604 -0.90 14.01 18.77
C TYR A 604 -0.90 15.54 18.78
N ASN A 605 -1.96 16.12 19.34
CA ASN A 605 -2.24 17.55 19.21
C ASN A 605 -1.32 18.49 20.02
N ASP A 606 -0.65 17.98 21.05
CA ASP A 606 0.09 18.80 22.03
C ASP A 606 1.19 19.68 21.41
N LYS A 607 1.99 19.15 20.48
CA LYS A 607 3.12 19.86 19.86
C LYS A 607 2.88 20.30 18.39
N GLN A 608 1.67 20.12 17.86
CA GLN A 608 1.37 20.44 16.46
C GLN A 608 1.57 21.92 16.10
N GLY A 609 1.25 22.83 17.03
CA GLY A 609 1.43 24.26 16.82
C GLY A 609 2.89 24.64 16.60
N ASN A 610 3.83 24.03 17.34
CA ASN A 610 5.26 24.29 17.18
C ASN A 610 5.76 23.86 15.79
N LEU A 611 5.35 22.67 15.35
CA LEU A 611 5.68 22.15 14.02
C LEU A 611 5.12 23.05 12.92
N LEU A 612 3.84 23.44 13.01
CA LEU A 612 3.21 24.33 12.03
C LEU A 612 3.95 25.67 11.89
N ILE A 613 4.26 26.32 13.02
CA ILE A 613 4.97 27.61 13.00
C ILE A 613 6.34 27.48 12.34
N LYS A 614 7.07 26.40 12.63
CA LYS A 614 8.34 26.11 12.01
C LYS A 614 8.20 25.95 10.50
N ILE A 615 7.19 25.20 10.05
CA ILE A 615 6.89 25.01 8.62
C ILE A 615 6.60 26.33 7.95
N LEU A 616 5.71 27.16 8.52
CA LEU A 616 5.32 28.45 7.94
C LEU A 616 6.52 29.43 7.87
N ASN A 617 7.34 29.49 8.92
CA ASN A 617 8.55 30.31 8.93
C ASN A 617 9.56 29.80 7.88
N THR A 618 9.75 28.50 7.74
CA THR A 618 10.62 27.92 6.72
C THR A 618 10.10 28.23 5.32
N PHE A 619 8.79 28.15 5.11
CA PHE A 619 8.15 28.50 3.85
C PHE A 619 8.41 29.97 3.47
N LYS A 620 8.31 30.90 4.42
CA LYS A 620 8.47 32.35 4.18
C LYS A 620 9.93 32.79 4.13
N TYR A 621 10.76 32.29 5.05
CA TYR A 621 12.11 32.83 5.31
C TYR A 621 13.24 31.84 5.10
N GLY A 622 12.96 30.56 4.83
CA GLY A 622 14.00 29.52 4.66
C GLY A 622 15.00 29.93 3.57
N LEU A 623 16.28 29.74 3.86
CA LEU A 623 17.36 30.01 2.91
C LEU A 623 17.69 28.76 2.14
N PHE A 624 17.52 28.80 0.84
CA PHE A 624 17.84 27.67 -0.03
C PHE A 624 19.35 27.67 -0.33
N LYS A 625 19.92 26.47 -0.50
CA LYS A 625 21.29 26.25 -0.95
C LYS A 625 21.27 25.79 -2.41
N GLU A 626 22.23 26.25 -3.20
CA GLU A 626 22.30 25.94 -4.63
C GLU A 626 22.55 24.45 -4.89
N ASP A 627 23.37 23.80 -4.09
CA ASP A 627 23.61 22.36 -4.17
C ASP A 627 22.34 21.55 -3.93
N ARG A 628 21.51 21.96 -2.94
CA ARG A 628 20.22 21.29 -2.66
C ARG A 628 19.19 21.55 -3.76
N PHE A 629 19.21 22.72 -4.36
CA PHE A 629 18.40 23.03 -5.55
C PHE A 629 18.80 22.10 -6.73
N ASN A 630 20.11 21.98 -6.99
CA ASN A 630 20.59 21.12 -8.07
C ASN A 630 20.16 19.66 -7.85
N THR A 631 20.29 19.15 -6.62
CA THR A 631 19.80 17.81 -6.26
C THR A 631 18.28 17.65 -6.48
N ALA A 632 17.47 18.64 -6.09
CA ALA A 632 16.03 18.62 -6.30
C ALA A 632 15.68 18.66 -7.80
N LYS A 633 16.40 19.47 -8.59
CA LYS A 633 16.24 19.57 -10.05
C LYS A 633 16.59 18.25 -10.74
N GLU A 634 17.73 17.63 -10.40
CA GLU A 634 18.15 16.32 -10.93
C GLU A 634 17.14 15.22 -10.57
N ARG A 635 16.65 15.21 -9.33
CA ARG A 635 15.61 14.25 -8.92
C ARG A 635 14.34 14.40 -9.73
N LEU A 636 13.86 15.63 -9.95
CA LEU A 636 12.69 15.88 -10.78
C LEU A 636 12.94 15.48 -12.23
N GLN A 637 14.11 15.77 -12.78
CA GLN A 637 14.51 15.35 -14.12
C GLN A 637 14.45 13.83 -14.26
N ARG A 638 15.11 13.09 -13.36
CA ARG A 638 15.10 11.61 -13.34
C ARG A 638 13.68 11.05 -13.24
N GLN A 639 12.85 11.65 -12.38
CA GLN A 639 11.45 11.22 -12.23
C GLN A 639 10.66 11.37 -13.54
N LEU A 640 10.85 12.47 -14.26
CA LEU A 640 10.21 12.72 -15.55
C LEU A 640 10.77 11.80 -16.66
N GLU A 641 12.08 11.58 -16.68
CA GLU A 641 12.73 10.67 -17.63
C GLU A 641 12.35 9.21 -17.40
N ASN A 642 12.28 8.76 -16.15
CA ASN A 642 11.84 7.41 -15.78
C ASN A 642 10.35 7.15 -16.08
N ALA A 643 9.55 8.18 -16.35
CA ALA A 643 8.13 8.00 -16.69
C ALA A 643 7.91 7.12 -17.93
N LYS A 644 8.84 7.14 -18.88
CA LYS A 644 8.83 6.29 -20.10
C LYS A 644 9.08 4.80 -19.81
N ASP A 645 9.71 4.49 -18.67
CA ASP A 645 10.04 3.14 -18.24
C ASP A 645 8.96 2.53 -17.32
N ARG A 646 7.86 3.26 -17.05
CA ARG A 646 6.69 2.75 -16.33
C ARG A 646 5.96 1.69 -17.16
N LYS A 647 5.09 0.93 -16.49
CA LYS A 647 4.26 -0.06 -17.19
C LYS A 647 3.38 0.59 -18.26
N PRO A 648 3.18 -0.05 -19.40
CA PRO A 648 2.40 0.48 -20.52
C PRO A 648 1.00 0.99 -20.12
N PHE A 649 0.25 0.24 -19.30
CA PHE A 649 -1.07 0.67 -18.86
C PHE A 649 -1.04 1.92 -17.95
N GLU A 650 -0.02 2.07 -17.11
CA GLU A 650 0.16 3.24 -16.25
C GLU A 650 0.44 4.49 -17.09
N GLN A 651 1.27 4.33 -18.12
CA GLN A 651 1.51 5.41 -19.10
C GLN A 651 0.21 5.79 -19.82
N ALA A 652 -0.56 4.82 -20.30
CA ALA A 652 -1.84 5.08 -20.97
C ALA A 652 -2.86 5.77 -20.06
N LEU A 653 -2.97 5.39 -18.79
CA LEU A 653 -3.81 6.08 -17.77
C LEU A 653 -3.35 7.51 -17.53
N THR A 654 -2.04 7.74 -17.39
CA THR A 654 -1.47 9.07 -17.19
C THR A 654 -1.75 9.98 -18.39
N ILE A 655 -1.60 9.45 -19.60
CA ILE A 655 -1.92 10.18 -20.85
C ILE A 655 -3.41 10.52 -20.88
N ALA A 656 -4.30 9.58 -20.56
CA ALA A 656 -5.75 9.83 -20.52
C ALA A 656 -6.10 10.96 -19.54
N GLN A 657 -5.55 10.90 -18.32
CA GLN A 657 -5.77 11.92 -17.29
C GLN A 657 -5.24 13.29 -17.70
N ASN A 658 -3.99 13.37 -18.16
CA ASN A 658 -3.37 14.64 -18.58
C ASN A 658 -4.03 15.24 -19.83
N SER A 659 -4.55 14.40 -20.72
CA SER A 659 -5.31 14.87 -21.90
C SER A 659 -6.58 15.59 -21.48
N LEU A 660 -7.28 15.10 -20.46
CA LEU A 660 -8.61 15.58 -20.07
C LEU A 660 -8.61 16.71 -19.06
N ILE A 661 -7.58 16.82 -18.22
CA ILE A 661 -7.47 17.90 -17.21
C ILE A 661 -6.86 19.15 -17.83
N GLN A 662 -7.38 20.34 -17.47
CA GLN A 662 -6.88 21.64 -17.93
C GLN A 662 -6.83 22.66 -16.78
N PRO A 663 -5.64 23.34 -16.54
CA PRO A 663 -4.36 23.09 -17.20
C PRO A 663 -3.64 21.83 -16.71
N SER A 664 -2.88 21.18 -17.58
CA SER A 664 -1.97 20.09 -17.24
C SER A 664 -0.76 20.10 -18.19
N TRP A 665 0.35 19.59 -17.73
CA TRP A 665 1.65 19.60 -18.42
C TRP A 665 2.20 18.18 -18.49
N ASN A 666 2.51 17.71 -19.71
CA ASN A 666 3.10 16.39 -19.88
C ASN A 666 4.61 16.38 -19.54
N GLU A 667 5.21 15.21 -19.51
CA GLU A 667 6.60 15.01 -19.12
C GLU A 667 7.57 15.77 -20.03
N GLU A 668 7.32 15.82 -21.34
CA GLU A 668 8.16 16.50 -22.32
C GLU A 668 8.13 18.01 -22.15
N GLU A 669 6.94 18.60 -21.96
CA GLU A 669 6.78 20.03 -21.66
C GLU A 669 7.50 20.41 -20.35
N ARG A 670 7.36 19.56 -19.32
CA ARG A 670 8.03 19.77 -18.04
C ARG A 670 9.55 19.63 -18.14
N LEU A 671 10.06 18.63 -18.86
CA LEU A 671 11.50 18.45 -19.08
C LEU A 671 12.09 19.63 -19.87
N THR A 672 11.36 20.14 -20.88
CA THR A 672 11.78 21.30 -21.65
C THR A 672 11.87 22.55 -20.78
N ALA A 673 10.87 22.81 -19.97
CA ALA A 673 10.85 23.94 -19.03
C ALA A 673 11.95 23.81 -17.96
N LEU A 674 12.19 22.57 -17.47
CA LEU A 674 13.19 22.33 -16.41
C LEU A 674 14.62 22.63 -16.84
N LYS A 675 14.97 22.49 -18.13
CA LYS A 675 16.33 22.78 -18.64
C LYS A 675 16.76 24.21 -18.32
N ASN A 676 15.87 25.18 -18.44
CA ASN A 676 16.14 26.60 -18.30
C ASN A 676 16.00 27.11 -16.85
N LEU A 677 15.53 26.29 -15.92
CA LEU A 677 15.31 26.67 -14.55
C LEU A 677 16.63 26.76 -13.77
N SER A 678 16.85 27.91 -13.11
CA SER A 678 18.07 28.20 -12.33
C SER A 678 17.77 28.38 -10.84
N PHE A 679 18.80 28.29 -10.00
CA PHE A 679 18.70 28.55 -8.56
C PHE A 679 18.17 29.97 -8.27
N ASN A 680 18.63 30.98 -9.06
CA ASN A 680 18.23 32.38 -8.86
C ASN A 680 16.72 32.63 -9.10
N ASP A 681 16.03 31.74 -9.80
CA ASP A 681 14.59 31.84 -10.02
C ASP A 681 13.78 31.53 -8.75
N MET A 682 14.31 30.76 -7.82
CA MET A 682 13.55 30.23 -6.70
C MET A 682 13.15 31.25 -5.63
N PRO A 683 14.04 32.19 -5.20
CA PRO A 683 13.64 33.24 -4.27
C PRO A 683 12.56 34.19 -4.84
N GLU A 684 12.68 34.53 -6.12
CA GLU A 684 11.71 35.39 -6.81
C GLU A 684 10.38 34.67 -6.99
N PHE A 685 10.41 33.40 -7.42
CA PHE A 685 9.21 32.57 -7.53
C PHE A 685 8.50 32.44 -6.18
N ARG A 686 9.20 32.13 -5.09
CA ARG A 686 8.61 32.05 -3.75
C ARG A 686 7.95 33.37 -3.34
N LYS A 687 8.60 34.49 -3.59
CA LYS A 687 8.02 35.81 -3.32
C LYS A 687 6.76 36.06 -4.16
N ALA A 688 6.80 35.72 -5.44
CA ALA A 688 5.63 35.83 -6.32
C ALA A 688 4.49 34.89 -5.89
N PHE A 689 4.80 33.63 -5.53
CA PHE A 689 3.83 32.68 -5.01
C PHE A 689 3.10 33.21 -3.77
N LEU A 690 3.85 33.77 -2.82
CA LEU A 690 3.31 34.32 -1.56
C LEU A 690 2.63 35.67 -1.73
N SER A 691 2.84 36.39 -2.85
CA SER A 691 2.27 37.73 -3.05
C SER A 691 0.76 37.76 -3.38
N SER A 692 0.22 36.60 -3.83
CA SER A 692 -1.20 36.45 -4.16
C SER A 692 -1.69 35.09 -3.74
N LEU A 693 -2.49 35.02 -2.68
CA LEU A 693 -2.89 33.77 -2.04
C LEU A 693 -4.41 33.72 -1.79
N GLN A 694 -4.96 32.54 -2.02
CA GLN A 694 -6.19 32.05 -1.40
C GLN A 694 -5.82 30.88 -0.46
N SER A 695 -6.28 30.91 0.78
CA SER A 695 -5.96 29.89 1.77
C SER A 695 -7.21 29.28 2.35
N VAL A 696 -7.18 27.99 2.57
CA VAL A 696 -8.24 27.22 3.23
C VAL A 696 -7.60 26.38 4.31
N LEU A 697 -8.12 26.49 5.53
CA LEU A 697 -7.67 25.78 6.71
C LEU A 697 -8.79 24.88 7.22
N LEU A 698 -8.50 23.60 7.45
CA LEU A 698 -9.34 22.68 8.21
C LEU A 698 -8.59 22.25 9.46
N ILE A 699 -9.26 22.34 10.61
CA ILE A 699 -8.79 21.76 11.88
C ILE A 699 -9.88 20.83 12.38
N ASN A 700 -9.53 19.56 12.56
CA ASN A 700 -10.45 18.53 13.04
C ASN A 700 -9.80 17.68 14.15
N GLY A 701 -10.56 17.31 15.19
CA GLY A 701 -10.10 16.40 16.23
C GLY A 701 -10.04 17.03 17.63
N ASN A 702 -9.12 16.55 18.46
CA ASN A 702 -8.97 16.92 19.86
C ASN A 702 -8.29 18.30 20.04
N MET A 703 -8.93 19.36 19.57
CA MET A 703 -8.42 20.73 19.64
C MET A 703 -9.55 21.69 20.05
N THR A 704 -9.25 22.69 20.86
CA THR A 704 -10.25 23.71 21.24
C THR A 704 -10.49 24.71 20.12
N ARG A 705 -11.70 25.28 20.08
CA ARG A 705 -12.04 26.36 19.14
C ARG A 705 -11.11 27.56 19.27
N ALA A 706 -10.69 27.91 20.48
CA ALA A 706 -9.75 29.00 20.73
C ALA A 706 -8.38 28.72 20.15
N SER A 707 -7.88 27.49 20.27
CA SER A 707 -6.62 27.06 19.66
C SER A 707 -6.70 27.09 18.12
N ALA A 708 -7.82 26.64 17.54
CA ALA A 708 -8.04 26.68 16.10
C ALA A 708 -8.03 28.11 15.54
N LEU A 709 -8.71 29.06 16.21
CA LEU A 709 -8.67 30.48 15.85
C LEU A 709 -7.27 31.08 16.00
N ASN A 710 -6.53 30.71 17.06
CA ASN A 710 -5.15 31.18 17.24
C ASN A 710 -4.24 30.71 16.11
N ILE A 711 -4.34 29.44 15.70
CA ILE A 711 -3.63 28.90 14.53
C ILE A 711 -3.97 29.69 13.27
N GLY A 712 -5.26 29.93 13.02
CA GLY A 712 -5.71 30.73 11.89
C GLY A 712 -5.11 32.15 11.89
N ASN A 713 -5.09 32.82 13.05
CA ASN A 713 -4.50 34.15 13.20
C ASN A 713 -2.98 34.17 12.96
N GLN A 714 -2.26 33.12 13.37
CA GLN A 714 -0.84 32.96 13.11
C GLN A 714 -0.56 32.78 11.59
N ILE A 715 -1.35 31.94 10.90
CA ILE A 715 -1.26 31.77 9.44
C ILE A 715 -1.50 33.12 8.74
N GLU A 716 -2.58 33.82 9.13
CA GLU A 716 -2.91 35.12 8.54
C GLU A 716 -1.78 36.13 8.77
N GLY A 717 -1.28 36.25 10.00
CA GLY A 717 -0.20 37.18 10.33
C GLY A 717 1.12 36.87 9.61
N LEU A 718 1.46 35.58 9.44
CA LEU A 718 2.71 35.18 8.80
C LEU A 718 2.64 35.21 7.28
N LEU A 719 1.57 34.73 6.65
CA LEU A 719 1.52 34.52 5.21
C LEU A 719 0.58 35.48 4.46
N LEU A 720 -0.55 35.85 5.06
CA LEU A 720 -1.64 36.52 4.32
C LEU A 720 -1.70 38.02 4.50
N LYS A 721 -1.03 38.55 5.55
CA LYS A 721 -1.07 39.98 5.85
C LYS A 721 -0.61 40.87 4.68
N ASP A 722 0.45 40.43 4.00
CA ASP A 722 1.09 41.19 2.91
C ASP A 722 0.70 40.66 1.51
N ALA A 723 -0.12 39.58 1.46
CA ALA A 723 -0.56 38.98 0.21
C ALA A 723 -1.83 39.67 -0.32
N SER A 724 -1.90 39.86 -1.63
CA SER A 724 -3.16 40.19 -2.27
C SER A 724 -4.10 38.99 -2.22
N LYS A 725 -5.35 39.25 -1.89
CA LYS A 725 -6.38 38.22 -1.84
C LYS A 725 -6.88 37.93 -3.25
N THR A 726 -7.08 36.64 -3.53
CA THR A 726 -7.47 36.16 -4.85
C THR A 726 -8.34 34.93 -4.72
N THR A 727 -9.03 34.58 -5.80
CA THR A 727 -9.70 33.28 -5.96
C THR A 727 -8.93 32.49 -7.00
N VAL A 728 -8.64 31.21 -6.68
CA VAL A 728 -7.97 30.29 -7.59
C VAL A 728 -8.95 29.19 -7.97
N GLU A 729 -9.41 29.24 -9.22
CA GLU A 729 -10.37 28.30 -9.76
C GLU A 729 -9.85 26.86 -9.76
N ARG A 730 -10.76 25.90 -9.65
CA ARG A 730 -10.42 24.48 -9.83
C ARG A 730 -10.01 24.23 -11.30
N ALA A 731 -9.14 23.25 -11.52
CA ALA A 731 -8.91 22.74 -12.86
C ALA A 731 -10.24 22.26 -13.47
N SER A 732 -10.36 22.36 -14.78
CA SER A 732 -11.55 21.92 -15.52
C SER A 732 -11.28 20.61 -16.24
N ILE A 733 -12.35 19.89 -16.59
CA ILE A 733 -12.29 18.68 -17.41
C ILE A 733 -12.80 19.01 -18.81
N ILE A 734 -12.05 18.62 -19.81
CA ILE A 734 -12.44 18.73 -21.21
C ILE A 734 -13.67 17.88 -21.45
N LYS A 735 -14.68 18.45 -22.08
CA LYS A 735 -15.86 17.75 -22.55
C LYS A 735 -15.56 17.16 -23.92
N LEU A 736 -15.48 15.83 -24.00
CA LEU A 736 -15.26 15.13 -25.25
C LEU A 736 -16.43 15.39 -26.22
N SER A 737 -16.12 15.50 -27.51
CA SER A 737 -17.12 15.82 -28.53
C SER A 737 -18.13 14.69 -28.74
N ASP A 738 -19.32 15.04 -29.19
CA ASP A 738 -20.40 14.11 -29.47
C ASP A 738 -20.36 13.48 -30.86
N ASN A 739 -19.34 13.79 -31.69
CA ASN A 739 -19.32 13.39 -33.11
C ASN A 739 -18.56 12.09 -33.36
N LYS A 740 -17.29 12.04 -32.94
CA LYS A 740 -16.43 10.87 -33.12
C LYS A 740 -15.72 10.54 -31.82
N PRO A 741 -15.38 9.26 -31.57
CA PRO A 741 -14.51 8.90 -30.48
C PRO A 741 -13.09 9.45 -30.68
N TRP A 742 -12.37 9.66 -29.57
CA TRP A 742 -11.02 10.22 -29.58
C TRP A 742 -9.97 9.13 -29.44
N LEU A 743 -8.79 9.36 -30.01
CA LEU A 743 -7.66 8.46 -29.99
C LEU A 743 -6.38 9.19 -29.60
N ASN A 744 -5.61 8.61 -28.69
CA ASN A 744 -4.22 8.99 -28.41
C ASN A 744 -3.35 7.72 -28.41
N TYR A 745 -2.40 7.65 -29.33
CA TYR A 745 -1.40 6.60 -29.39
C TYR A 745 -0.03 7.18 -29.04
N ARG A 746 0.71 6.46 -28.14
CA ARG A 746 2.10 6.78 -27.83
C ARG A 746 2.98 5.55 -28.08
N PRO A 747 4.03 5.65 -28.91
CA PRO A 747 5.01 4.57 -29.05
C PRO A 747 5.84 4.43 -27.76
N VAL A 748 6.09 3.18 -27.35
CA VAL A 748 6.89 2.83 -26.17
C VAL A 748 7.83 1.66 -26.52
N GLU A 749 8.98 1.56 -25.81
CA GLU A 749 9.92 0.46 -26.04
C GLU A 749 9.45 -0.88 -25.43
N HIS A 750 8.45 -0.84 -24.53
CA HIS A 750 7.91 -2.05 -23.92
C HIS A 750 7.15 -2.89 -24.96
N PRO A 751 7.35 -4.22 -25.03
CA PRO A 751 6.70 -5.07 -26.02
C PRO A 751 5.18 -5.17 -25.87
N ASP A 752 4.67 -5.02 -24.64
CA ASP A 752 3.24 -5.14 -24.36
C ASP A 752 2.44 -3.94 -24.85
N THR A 753 1.16 -4.19 -25.09
CA THR A 753 0.16 -3.16 -25.33
C THR A 753 -0.44 -2.71 -24.00
N GLY A 754 -0.33 -1.42 -23.67
CA GLY A 754 -1.12 -0.78 -22.63
C GLY A 754 -2.36 -0.12 -23.25
N PHE A 755 -3.55 -0.49 -22.80
CA PHE A 755 -4.82 -0.08 -23.37
C PHE A 755 -5.73 0.51 -22.31
N VAL A 756 -6.30 1.68 -22.61
CA VAL A 756 -7.32 2.36 -21.82
C VAL A 756 -8.46 2.79 -22.73
N TYR A 757 -9.66 2.31 -22.46
CA TYR A 757 -10.86 2.75 -23.13
C TYR A 757 -11.75 3.47 -22.11
N TYR A 758 -11.72 4.81 -22.19
CA TYR A 758 -12.40 5.73 -21.28
C TYR A 758 -13.70 6.22 -21.90
N ILE A 759 -14.77 6.20 -21.13
CA ILE A 759 -16.11 6.65 -21.54
C ILE A 759 -16.60 7.68 -20.54
N GLN A 760 -16.76 8.93 -21.02
CA GLN A 760 -17.14 10.09 -20.21
C GLN A 760 -18.64 10.23 -20.05
N GLY A 761 -19.12 10.59 -18.85
CA GLY A 761 -20.50 10.94 -18.58
C GLY A 761 -20.94 12.25 -19.24
N GLU A 762 -22.22 12.49 -19.28
CA GLU A 762 -22.82 13.65 -19.97
C GLU A 762 -22.77 14.94 -19.13
N GLU A 763 -22.87 14.81 -17.81
CA GLU A 763 -22.98 15.94 -16.90
C GLU A 763 -22.37 15.66 -15.52
N ILE A 764 -22.11 16.74 -14.79
CA ILE A 764 -21.74 16.63 -13.38
C ILE A 764 -23.03 16.64 -12.56
N SER A 765 -23.54 15.45 -12.23
CA SER A 765 -24.69 15.32 -11.35
C SER A 765 -24.58 14.08 -10.45
N LEU A 766 -25.25 14.10 -9.29
CA LEU A 766 -25.32 12.95 -8.40
C LEU A 766 -25.95 11.74 -9.08
N LYS A 767 -26.99 11.99 -9.92
CA LYS A 767 -27.67 10.90 -10.63
C LYS A 767 -26.76 10.25 -11.67
N GLU A 768 -26.02 11.04 -12.44
CA GLU A 768 -25.11 10.51 -13.44
C GLU A 768 -23.98 9.74 -12.77
N ASN A 769 -23.41 10.28 -11.69
CA ASN A 769 -22.37 9.59 -10.91
C ASN A 769 -22.89 8.26 -10.33
N ALA A 770 -24.09 8.26 -9.74
CA ALA A 770 -24.71 7.05 -9.21
C ALA A 770 -24.93 5.98 -10.29
N ARG A 771 -25.37 6.37 -11.51
CA ARG A 771 -25.55 5.46 -12.66
C ARG A 771 -24.24 4.80 -13.05
N PHE A 772 -23.14 5.57 -13.16
CA PHE A 772 -21.81 5.07 -13.48
C PHE A 772 -21.27 4.12 -12.41
N LEU A 773 -21.46 4.44 -11.13
CA LEU A 773 -21.05 3.57 -10.02
C LEU A 773 -21.73 2.21 -10.05
N VAL A 774 -23.08 2.18 -10.22
CA VAL A 774 -23.84 0.92 -10.29
C VAL A 774 -23.51 0.15 -11.55
N LEU A 775 -23.36 0.82 -12.70
CA LEU A 775 -22.95 0.17 -13.94
C LEU A 775 -21.54 -0.43 -13.83
N THR A 776 -20.60 0.29 -13.23
CA THR A 776 -19.25 -0.24 -13.00
C THR A 776 -19.27 -1.48 -12.11
N GLN A 777 -20.07 -1.48 -11.03
CA GLN A 777 -20.22 -2.64 -10.15
C GLN A 777 -20.81 -3.86 -10.89
N PHE A 778 -21.73 -3.64 -11.85
CA PHE A 778 -22.28 -4.68 -12.71
C PHE A 778 -21.28 -5.24 -13.72
N LEU A 779 -20.39 -4.39 -14.27
CA LEU A 779 -19.49 -4.77 -15.37
C LEU A 779 -18.15 -5.33 -14.89
N SER A 780 -17.61 -4.87 -13.77
CA SER A 780 -16.19 -5.03 -13.43
C SER A 780 -15.73 -6.49 -13.29
N THR A 781 -16.47 -7.32 -12.56
CA THR A 781 -16.12 -8.74 -12.33
C THR A 781 -16.21 -9.53 -13.64
N ASP A 782 -17.27 -9.30 -14.42
CA ASP A 782 -17.49 -10.03 -15.68
C ASP A 782 -16.49 -9.60 -16.76
N TYR A 783 -16.05 -8.33 -16.77
CA TYR A 783 -15.01 -7.88 -17.69
C TYR A 783 -13.68 -8.57 -17.39
N TYR A 784 -13.31 -8.61 -16.12
CA TYR A 784 -12.11 -9.33 -15.68
C TYR A 784 -12.17 -10.81 -16.08
N ALA A 785 -13.27 -11.51 -15.76
CA ALA A 785 -13.44 -12.91 -16.13
C ALA A 785 -13.37 -13.13 -17.64
N THR A 786 -14.08 -12.31 -18.45
CA THR A 786 -14.11 -12.47 -19.90
C THR A 786 -12.77 -12.21 -20.56
N ILE A 787 -12.09 -11.11 -20.21
CA ILE A 787 -10.87 -10.68 -20.91
C ILE A 787 -9.64 -11.41 -20.38
N ARG A 788 -9.52 -11.56 -19.04
CA ARG A 788 -8.35 -12.22 -18.45
C ARG A 788 -8.50 -13.73 -18.42
N THR A 789 -9.63 -14.23 -17.91
CA THR A 789 -9.77 -15.65 -17.62
C THR A 789 -10.17 -16.45 -18.86
N ASP A 790 -11.26 -16.06 -19.55
CA ASP A 790 -11.81 -16.83 -20.67
C ASP A 790 -11.00 -16.64 -21.96
N LYS A 791 -10.65 -15.38 -22.29
CA LYS A 791 -9.98 -15.03 -23.53
C LYS A 791 -8.46 -14.90 -23.41
N GLN A 792 -7.92 -14.81 -22.20
CA GLN A 792 -6.48 -14.70 -21.90
C GLN A 792 -5.78 -13.56 -22.68
N LEU A 793 -6.46 -12.43 -22.84
CA LEU A 793 -5.97 -11.31 -23.63
C LEU A 793 -5.08 -10.33 -22.87
N GLY A 794 -4.95 -10.47 -21.57
CA GLY A 794 -4.09 -9.61 -20.74
C GLY A 794 -3.99 -10.10 -19.31
N TYR A 795 -2.91 -9.73 -18.64
CA TYR A 795 -2.68 -10.08 -17.24
C TYR A 795 -3.05 -8.95 -16.26
N ILE A 796 -3.05 -7.69 -16.70
CA ILE A 796 -3.66 -6.58 -16.00
C ILE A 796 -4.96 -6.27 -16.73
N VAL A 797 -6.09 -6.54 -16.10
CA VAL A 797 -7.42 -6.34 -16.66
C VAL A 797 -8.34 -5.84 -15.56
N PHE A 798 -8.95 -4.69 -15.77
CA PHE A 798 -10.00 -4.21 -14.88
C PHE A 798 -10.91 -3.19 -15.57
N ALA A 799 -12.15 -3.11 -15.11
CA ALA A 799 -13.07 -2.02 -15.39
C ALA A 799 -13.31 -1.24 -14.10
N THR A 800 -13.21 0.07 -14.16
CA THR A 800 -13.28 0.93 -12.97
C THR A 800 -14.03 2.24 -13.24
N ASN A 801 -14.63 2.79 -12.20
CA ASN A 801 -15.05 4.17 -12.20
C ASN A 801 -13.81 5.08 -12.24
N PHE A 802 -13.72 5.95 -13.24
CA PHE A 802 -12.58 6.85 -13.45
C PHE A 802 -13.03 8.30 -13.44
N THR A 803 -13.71 8.69 -12.38
CA THR A 803 -14.21 10.05 -12.16
C THR A 803 -13.04 11.05 -12.05
N LEU A 804 -13.07 12.09 -12.88
CA LEU A 804 -12.09 13.18 -12.86
C LEU A 804 -12.79 14.48 -12.44
N LEU A 805 -12.39 15.09 -11.33
CA LEU A 805 -12.94 16.34 -10.81
C LEU A 805 -14.49 16.40 -10.88
N ASP A 806 -15.11 15.33 -10.35
CA ASP A 806 -16.55 15.13 -10.29
C ASP A 806 -17.27 14.81 -11.63
N VAL A 807 -16.55 14.76 -12.74
CA VAL A 807 -17.09 14.26 -14.02
C VAL A 807 -17.06 12.74 -14.00
N PRO A 808 -18.21 12.04 -13.96
CA PRO A 808 -18.23 10.58 -13.89
C PRO A 808 -17.74 9.96 -15.20
N ALA A 809 -17.08 8.84 -15.09
CA ALA A 809 -16.59 8.08 -16.23
C ALA A 809 -16.34 6.61 -15.88
N LEU A 810 -16.34 5.76 -16.91
CA LEU A 810 -15.97 4.36 -16.87
C LEU A 810 -14.68 4.16 -17.68
N ALA A 811 -13.72 3.44 -17.14
CA ALA A 811 -12.52 3.05 -17.85
C ALA A 811 -12.35 1.53 -17.87
N PHE A 812 -12.02 0.99 -19.04
CA PHE A 812 -11.57 -0.38 -19.27
C PHE A 812 -10.07 -0.35 -19.49
N VAL A 813 -9.33 -1.09 -18.70
CA VAL A 813 -7.86 -1.07 -18.71
C VAL A 813 -7.34 -2.48 -18.93
N VAL A 814 -6.42 -2.61 -19.89
CA VAL A 814 -5.74 -3.89 -20.17
C VAL A 814 -4.25 -3.65 -20.42
N GLN A 815 -3.41 -4.52 -19.87
CA GLN A 815 -2.05 -4.70 -20.35
C GLN A 815 -1.91 -6.12 -20.90
N SER A 816 -1.47 -6.18 -22.16
CA SER A 816 -1.45 -7.42 -22.95
C SER A 816 -0.08 -7.67 -23.57
N PRO A 817 0.50 -8.87 -23.39
CA PRO A 817 1.70 -9.28 -24.09
C PRO A 817 1.44 -9.79 -25.52
N ASN A 818 0.20 -10.15 -25.85
CA ASN A 818 -0.16 -10.88 -27.05
C ASN A 818 -1.30 -10.27 -27.89
N ALA A 819 -2.11 -9.38 -27.32
CA ALA A 819 -3.24 -8.76 -28.04
C ALA A 819 -2.90 -7.34 -28.50
N SER A 820 -3.27 -7.02 -29.75
CA SER A 820 -3.16 -5.66 -30.26
C SER A 820 -4.22 -4.73 -29.66
N ALA A 821 -3.99 -3.42 -29.71
CA ALA A 821 -4.95 -2.41 -29.30
C ALA A 821 -6.29 -2.53 -30.05
N GLU A 822 -6.26 -2.89 -31.33
CA GLU A 822 -7.47 -3.14 -32.13
C GLU A 822 -8.24 -4.37 -31.64
N THR A 823 -7.55 -5.46 -31.33
CA THR A 823 -8.16 -6.65 -30.73
C THR A 823 -8.82 -6.31 -29.39
N LEU A 824 -8.11 -5.59 -28.51
CA LEU A 824 -8.63 -5.19 -27.19
C LEU A 824 -9.85 -4.25 -27.31
N LEU A 825 -9.86 -3.33 -28.29
CA LEU A 825 -10.99 -2.47 -28.56
C LEU A 825 -12.22 -3.29 -29.01
N ASN A 826 -12.03 -4.20 -29.96
CA ASN A 826 -13.10 -5.03 -30.51
C ASN A 826 -13.69 -5.95 -29.43
N GLU A 827 -12.85 -6.53 -28.60
CA GLU A 827 -13.30 -7.42 -27.51
C GLU A 827 -13.99 -6.63 -26.38
N THR A 828 -13.52 -5.44 -26.04
CA THR A 828 -14.18 -4.57 -25.06
C THR A 828 -15.55 -4.12 -25.56
N ARG A 829 -15.69 -3.76 -26.85
CA ARG A 829 -16.97 -3.43 -27.46
C ARG A 829 -17.91 -4.64 -27.56
N SER A 830 -17.37 -5.79 -27.94
CA SER A 830 -18.12 -7.06 -27.95
C SER A 830 -18.64 -7.42 -26.56
N PHE A 831 -17.80 -7.32 -25.53
CA PHE A 831 -18.21 -7.50 -24.15
C PHE A 831 -19.36 -6.56 -23.78
N LEU A 832 -19.24 -5.26 -24.01
CA LEU A 832 -20.29 -4.28 -23.70
C LEU A 832 -21.61 -4.61 -24.41
N ASN A 833 -21.57 -5.02 -25.69
CA ASN A 833 -22.76 -5.44 -26.44
C ASN A 833 -23.45 -6.65 -25.80
N THR A 834 -22.70 -7.63 -25.31
CA THR A 834 -23.28 -8.80 -24.63
C THR A 834 -23.98 -8.42 -23.31
N ARG A 835 -23.49 -7.36 -22.65
CA ARG A 835 -24.05 -6.91 -21.38
C ARG A 835 -25.40 -6.22 -21.51
N ILE A 836 -25.79 -5.71 -22.67
CA ILE A 836 -27.13 -5.14 -22.90
C ILE A 836 -28.22 -6.21 -22.62
N LYS A 837 -28.06 -7.42 -23.16
CA LYS A 837 -29.02 -8.50 -22.89
C LYS A 837 -28.99 -8.95 -21.44
N ALA A 838 -27.79 -8.99 -20.84
CA ALA A 838 -27.64 -9.42 -19.47
C ALA A 838 -28.34 -8.43 -18.51
N ILE A 839 -28.20 -7.10 -18.72
CA ILE A 839 -28.86 -6.11 -17.87
C ILE A 839 -30.38 -6.13 -18.01
N GLN A 840 -30.89 -6.37 -19.22
CA GLN A 840 -32.33 -6.48 -19.49
C GLN A 840 -32.97 -7.68 -18.79
N SER A 841 -32.20 -8.73 -18.55
CA SER A 841 -32.66 -9.94 -17.83
C SER A 841 -32.40 -9.88 -16.32
N LEU A 842 -31.85 -8.77 -15.80
CA LEU A 842 -31.52 -8.62 -14.39
C LEU A 842 -32.78 -8.56 -13.53
N SER A 843 -32.85 -9.40 -12.51
CA SER A 843 -33.95 -9.36 -11.54
C SER A 843 -33.87 -8.11 -10.65
N THR A 844 -35.00 -7.72 -10.08
CA THR A 844 -35.03 -6.60 -9.11
C THR A 844 -34.09 -6.88 -7.91
N GLU A 845 -34.03 -8.13 -7.45
CA GLU A 845 -33.20 -8.52 -6.32
C GLU A 845 -31.69 -8.38 -6.64
N GLU A 846 -31.29 -8.73 -7.84
CA GLU A 846 -29.89 -8.57 -8.30
C GLU A 846 -29.52 -7.09 -8.44
N LEU A 847 -30.39 -6.27 -8.99
CA LEU A 847 -30.16 -4.82 -9.05
C LEU A 847 -30.01 -4.24 -7.63
N GLU A 848 -30.90 -4.61 -6.71
CA GLU A 848 -30.82 -4.16 -5.32
C GLU A 848 -29.53 -4.62 -4.64
N ARG A 849 -28.99 -5.78 -5.00
CA ARG A 849 -27.71 -6.27 -4.51
C ARG A 849 -26.55 -5.37 -4.98
N TYR A 850 -26.50 -5.01 -6.28
CA TYR A 850 -25.49 -4.09 -6.81
C TYR A 850 -25.59 -2.69 -6.17
N LYS A 851 -26.80 -2.16 -6.03
CA LYS A 851 -27.05 -0.87 -5.38
C LYS A 851 -26.56 -0.88 -3.92
N ARG A 852 -26.89 -1.93 -3.16
CA ARG A 852 -26.39 -2.08 -1.78
C ARG A 852 -24.89 -2.20 -1.71
N ALA A 853 -24.24 -2.92 -2.62
CA ALA A 853 -22.78 -3.04 -2.67
C ALA A 853 -22.11 -1.67 -2.89
N VAL A 854 -22.66 -0.86 -3.81
CA VAL A 854 -22.16 0.52 -4.04
C VAL A 854 -22.44 1.41 -2.83
N SER A 855 -23.67 1.38 -2.30
CA SER A 855 -24.03 2.20 -1.13
C SER A 855 -23.17 1.89 0.09
N SER A 856 -22.88 0.60 0.35
CA SER A 856 -22.00 0.20 1.45
C SER A 856 -20.57 0.74 1.29
N LYS A 857 -20.04 0.77 0.06
CA LYS A 857 -18.71 1.36 -0.21
C LYS A 857 -18.69 2.87 0.04
N LEU A 858 -19.77 3.57 -0.34
CA LEU A 858 -19.89 5.02 -0.15
C LEU A 858 -20.06 5.41 1.32
N LEU A 859 -20.83 4.61 2.07
CA LEU A 859 -21.14 4.84 3.49
C LEU A 859 -20.19 4.14 4.46
N LYS A 860 -19.06 3.63 3.95
CA LYS A 860 -18.03 3.00 4.77
C LYS A 860 -17.64 3.92 5.92
N GLN A 861 -17.59 3.36 7.12
CA GLN A 861 -17.17 4.09 8.32
C GLN A 861 -15.69 4.47 8.27
N ASP A 862 -15.40 5.66 8.79
CA ASP A 862 -14.03 6.10 8.98
C ASP A 862 -13.44 5.46 10.23
N ASN A 863 -12.37 4.69 10.06
CA ASN A 863 -11.70 3.97 11.16
C ASN A 863 -10.71 4.86 11.93
N THR A 864 -10.31 5.98 11.34
CA THR A 864 -9.32 6.91 11.90
C THR A 864 -9.79 8.36 11.76
N LEU A 865 -9.31 9.22 12.67
CA LEU A 865 -9.55 10.67 12.58
C LEU A 865 -9.06 11.23 11.24
N TYR A 866 -7.88 10.75 10.78
CA TYR A 866 -7.30 11.21 9.52
C TYR A 866 -8.16 10.87 8.29
N SER A 867 -8.79 9.69 8.25
CA SER A 867 -9.70 9.33 7.16
C SER A 867 -10.92 10.26 7.11
N LEU A 868 -11.53 10.53 8.26
CA LEU A 868 -12.65 11.47 8.40
C LEU A 868 -12.26 12.90 8.00
N SER A 869 -11.09 13.37 8.45
CA SER A 869 -10.57 14.69 8.06
C SER A 869 -10.36 14.80 6.54
N ASN A 870 -9.89 13.73 5.87
CA ASN A 870 -9.76 13.70 4.42
C ASN A 870 -11.12 13.75 3.71
N LYS A 871 -12.16 13.09 4.24
CA LYS A 871 -13.53 13.16 3.72
C LYS A 871 -14.05 14.62 3.78
N TYR A 872 -13.89 15.27 4.93
CA TYR A 872 -14.25 16.69 5.07
C TYR A 872 -13.45 17.60 4.13
N TRP A 873 -12.14 17.34 3.99
CA TRP A 873 -11.27 18.09 3.09
C TRP A 873 -11.70 17.99 1.64
N GLN A 874 -12.15 16.82 1.19
CA GLN A 874 -12.69 16.62 -0.15
C GLN A 874 -13.99 17.39 -0.36
N ASP A 875 -14.87 17.40 0.63
CA ASP A 875 -16.14 18.13 0.55
C ASP A 875 -15.91 19.66 0.57
N ILE A 876 -14.94 20.15 1.35
CA ILE A 876 -14.50 21.56 1.28
C ILE A 876 -13.98 21.90 -0.12
N ASP A 877 -13.20 21.03 -0.74
CA ASP A 877 -12.66 21.23 -2.09
C ASP A 877 -13.74 21.23 -3.17
N ARG A 878 -14.83 20.49 -2.95
CA ARG A 878 -16.05 20.48 -3.78
C ARG A 878 -17.02 21.62 -3.49
N GLU A 879 -16.76 22.44 -2.48
CA GLU A 879 -17.67 23.46 -1.96
C GLU A 879 -18.99 22.86 -1.43
N ASN A 880 -19.00 21.58 -1.04
CA ASN A 880 -20.12 20.94 -0.34
C ASN A 880 -19.98 21.12 1.17
N TYR A 881 -20.43 22.22 1.68
CA TYR A 881 -20.33 22.57 3.10
C TYR A 881 -21.40 21.90 4.00
N ALA A 882 -22.21 21.02 3.41
CA ALA A 882 -23.07 20.12 4.16
C ALA A 882 -22.33 18.84 4.59
N PHE A 883 -21.15 18.59 4.07
CA PHE A 883 -20.29 17.42 4.39
C PHE A 883 -21.00 16.07 4.26
N ASN A 884 -21.81 15.91 3.21
CA ASN A 884 -22.67 14.74 3.00
C ASN A 884 -22.69 14.27 1.55
N THR A 885 -21.59 14.45 0.82
CA THR A 885 -21.50 14.01 -0.60
C THR A 885 -21.76 12.52 -0.74
N ASN A 886 -21.12 11.70 0.08
CA ASN A 886 -21.24 10.25 0.00
C ASN A 886 -22.65 9.78 0.41
N GLU A 887 -23.23 10.39 1.44
CA GLU A 887 -24.59 10.09 1.91
C GLU A 887 -25.64 10.39 0.84
N LYS A 888 -25.58 11.57 0.22
CA LYS A 888 -26.48 11.94 -0.89
C LYS A 888 -26.27 11.04 -2.12
N LEU A 889 -25.03 10.69 -2.41
CA LEU A 889 -24.72 9.81 -3.53
C LEU A 889 -25.27 8.39 -3.27
N ALA A 890 -25.12 7.86 -2.05
CA ALA A 890 -25.68 6.58 -1.63
C ALA A 890 -27.21 6.57 -1.68
N GLU A 891 -27.87 7.65 -1.21
CA GLU A 891 -29.32 7.83 -1.35
C GLU A 891 -29.74 7.81 -2.82
N THR A 892 -29.02 8.52 -3.68
CA THR A 892 -29.28 8.58 -5.12
C THR A 892 -29.11 7.19 -5.77
N VAL A 893 -28.06 6.45 -5.40
CA VAL A 893 -27.85 5.06 -5.82
C VAL A 893 -29.05 4.20 -5.50
N MET A 894 -29.60 4.30 -4.27
CA MET A 894 -30.74 3.50 -3.85
C MET A 894 -32.05 3.87 -4.57
N GLN A 895 -32.15 5.06 -5.15
CA GLN A 895 -33.31 5.50 -5.92
C GLN A 895 -33.25 5.07 -7.41
N LEU A 896 -32.11 4.61 -7.92
CA LEU A 896 -31.96 4.19 -9.32
C LEU A 896 -32.87 3.01 -9.65
N THR A 897 -33.43 3.06 -10.84
CA THR A 897 -34.23 1.98 -11.44
C THR A 897 -33.39 1.16 -12.44
N LEU A 898 -33.82 -0.03 -12.77
CA LEU A 898 -33.18 -0.83 -13.83
C LEU A 898 -33.09 -0.04 -15.14
N LYS A 899 -34.16 0.68 -15.49
CA LYS A 899 -34.20 1.51 -16.71
C LYS A 899 -33.11 2.61 -16.72
N ASP A 900 -32.76 3.19 -15.57
CA ASP A 900 -31.71 4.19 -15.48
C ASP A 900 -30.34 3.61 -15.88
N ILE A 901 -30.06 2.37 -15.47
CA ILE A 901 -28.78 1.69 -15.76
C ILE A 901 -28.80 1.11 -17.18
N GLU A 902 -29.91 0.48 -17.60
CA GLU A 902 -30.11 -0.05 -18.94
C GLU A 902 -29.91 1.06 -19.99
N SER A 903 -30.61 2.19 -19.85
CA SER A 903 -30.52 3.31 -20.78
C SER A 903 -29.12 3.93 -20.83
N LEU A 904 -28.37 3.94 -19.71
CA LEU A 904 -26.97 4.36 -19.72
C LEU A 904 -26.15 3.40 -20.57
N LEU A 905 -26.20 2.08 -20.29
CA LEU A 905 -25.42 1.10 -21.02
C LEU A 905 -25.73 1.11 -22.52
N GLU A 906 -27.03 1.17 -22.89
CA GLU A 906 -27.44 1.29 -24.27
C GLU A 906 -26.85 2.54 -24.96
N THR A 907 -26.87 3.68 -24.25
CA THR A 907 -26.27 4.92 -24.74
C THR A 907 -24.77 4.77 -24.95
N LEU A 908 -24.03 4.20 -23.98
CA LEU A 908 -22.60 4.00 -24.08
C LEU A 908 -22.19 3.02 -25.18
N VAL A 909 -23.04 2.08 -25.54
CA VAL A 909 -22.78 1.10 -26.61
C VAL A 909 -23.18 1.61 -27.99
N THR A 910 -24.33 2.27 -28.11
CA THR A 910 -24.89 2.69 -29.39
C THR A 910 -24.37 4.02 -29.90
N LYS A 911 -24.05 4.93 -28.96
CA LYS A 911 -23.50 6.25 -29.28
C LYS A 911 -22.03 6.26 -28.85
N LEU A 912 -21.13 6.10 -29.80
CA LEU A 912 -19.68 6.15 -29.53
C LEU A 912 -19.17 7.57 -29.18
N ASN A 913 -20.09 8.40 -28.73
CA ASN A 913 -19.81 9.74 -28.27
C ASN A 913 -19.02 9.71 -26.96
N ARG A 914 -18.13 10.66 -26.77
CA ARG A 914 -17.36 10.84 -25.53
C ARG A 914 -16.52 9.63 -25.13
N HIS A 915 -16.16 8.79 -26.11
CA HIS A 915 -15.21 7.71 -25.93
C HIS A 915 -13.81 8.21 -26.24
N PHE A 916 -12.87 7.80 -25.42
CA PHE A 916 -11.46 8.12 -25.57
C PHE A 916 -10.62 6.86 -25.41
N MET A 917 -10.01 6.45 -26.50
CA MET A 917 -9.08 5.34 -26.51
C MET A 917 -7.66 5.88 -26.36
N VAL A 918 -6.95 5.41 -25.35
CA VAL A 918 -5.52 5.67 -25.20
C VAL A 918 -4.79 4.35 -25.20
N TYR A 919 -3.74 4.22 -26.02
CA TYR A 919 -2.91 3.04 -25.95
C TYR A 919 -1.43 3.35 -26.18
N THR A 920 -0.60 2.50 -25.59
CA THR A 920 0.86 2.52 -25.70
C THR A 920 1.32 1.17 -26.23
N ALA A 921 2.17 1.18 -27.25
CA ALA A 921 2.70 -0.04 -27.90
C ALA A 921 3.96 0.32 -28.71
N PRO A 922 4.83 -0.65 -29.06
CA PRO A 922 6.05 -0.38 -29.84
C PRO A 922 5.77 0.23 -31.20
N LYS A 923 4.64 -0.11 -31.82
CA LYS A 923 4.20 0.40 -33.12
C LYS A 923 2.67 0.60 -33.13
N ASN A 924 2.19 1.36 -34.11
CA ASN A 924 0.75 1.48 -34.34
C ASN A 924 0.14 0.09 -34.59
N GLN A 925 -0.97 -0.20 -33.91
CA GLN A 925 -1.64 -1.50 -33.91
C GLN A 925 -3.07 -1.44 -34.45
N LEU A 926 -3.50 -0.27 -34.96
CA LEU A 926 -4.81 -0.10 -35.59
C LEU A 926 -4.69 -0.22 -37.11
N SER A 927 -5.70 -0.82 -37.71
CA SER A 927 -5.93 -0.73 -39.14
C SER A 927 -6.30 0.71 -39.54
N ASP A 928 -6.07 1.06 -40.81
CA ASP A 928 -6.44 2.38 -41.32
C ASP A 928 -7.94 2.65 -41.17
N GLU A 929 -8.79 1.66 -41.39
CA GLU A 929 -10.24 1.74 -41.22
C GLU A 929 -10.62 2.04 -39.76
N THR A 930 -10.00 1.34 -38.80
CA THR A 930 -10.24 1.60 -37.40
C THR A 930 -9.72 2.97 -36.97
N ALA A 931 -8.54 3.38 -37.43
CA ALA A 931 -7.96 4.67 -37.10
C ALA A 931 -8.79 5.84 -37.65
N GLU A 932 -9.32 5.75 -38.87
CA GLU A 932 -10.20 6.76 -39.49
C GLU A 932 -11.53 6.93 -38.73
N ALA A 933 -11.97 5.93 -37.97
CA ALA A 933 -13.16 6.02 -37.17
C ALA A 933 -12.99 6.91 -35.90
N PHE A 934 -11.76 7.31 -35.57
CA PHE A 934 -11.42 8.14 -34.41
C PHE A 934 -10.94 9.52 -34.87
N GLU A 935 -11.05 10.49 -33.95
CA GLU A 935 -10.34 11.77 -34.04
C GLU A 935 -9.05 11.68 -33.21
N THR A 936 -7.92 12.11 -33.77
CA THR A 936 -6.65 12.11 -33.04
C THR A 936 -6.63 13.22 -32.01
N PHE A 937 -6.42 12.86 -30.73
CA PHE A 937 -6.33 13.82 -29.64
C PHE A 937 -4.92 14.43 -29.59
N THR A 938 -4.82 15.73 -29.83
CA THR A 938 -3.57 16.51 -29.81
C THR A 938 -3.71 17.70 -28.85
N GLN A 939 -2.60 18.38 -28.54
CA GLN A 939 -2.64 19.62 -27.79
C GLN A 939 -3.42 20.73 -28.53
N ASP A 940 -3.33 20.77 -29.85
CA ASP A 940 -4.08 21.73 -30.67
C ASP A 940 -5.59 21.47 -30.63
N SER A 941 -5.99 20.18 -30.67
CA SER A 941 -7.41 19.82 -30.53
C SER A 941 -7.93 20.18 -29.12
N LYS A 942 -7.11 20.01 -28.09
CA LYS A 942 -7.42 20.39 -26.72
C LYS A 942 -7.78 21.86 -26.56
N ALA A 943 -7.06 22.75 -27.23
CA ALA A 943 -7.26 24.22 -27.11
C ALA A 943 -8.62 24.68 -27.62
N GLY A 944 -9.26 23.96 -28.54
CA GLY A 944 -10.58 24.29 -29.12
C GLY A 944 -11.78 23.64 -28.42
N MET A 945 -11.57 22.77 -27.44
CA MET A 945 -12.63 22.02 -26.80
C MET A 945 -13.27 22.78 -25.64
N THR A 946 -14.56 22.55 -25.44
CA THR A 946 -15.28 23.06 -24.27
C THR A 946 -14.93 22.24 -23.02
N THR A 947 -15.08 22.83 -21.87
CA THR A 947 -14.90 22.16 -20.58
C THR A 947 -16.21 22.02 -19.83
N PHE A 948 -16.28 21.06 -18.93
CA PHE A 948 -17.36 21.03 -17.95
C PHE A 948 -17.20 22.24 -17.03
N THR A 949 -18.24 23.05 -16.97
CA THR A 949 -18.36 24.12 -15.97
C THR A 949 -19.00 23.54 -14.72
N ASN A 950 -18.39 23.79 -13.57
CA ASN A 950 -19.08 23.52 -12.30
C ASN A 950 -20.34 24.41 -12.29
N SER A 951 -21.52 23.80 -12.44
CA SER A 951 -22.77 24.50 -12.14
C SER A 951 -22.74 24.80 -10.64
N LYS A 952 -22.63 26.08 -10.27
CA LYS A 952 -22.78 26.53 -8.88
C LYS A 952 -24.14 26.15 -8.35
#